data_bd67d8f9cd1881bc3d542d5df8d8e849
#
_entry.id   bd67d8f9cd1881bc3d542d5df8d8e849
#
_cell.length_a   1.000
_cell.length_b   1.000
_cell.length_c   1.000
_cell.angle_alpha   90.00
_cell.angle_beta   90.00
_cell.angle_gamma   90.00
#
_symmetry.space_group_name_H-M   'P 1'
#
loop_
_entity.id
_entity.type
_entity.pdbx_description
1 polymer ?
#
loop_
_entity_poly.entity_id
_entity_poly.type
_entity_poly.pdbx_seq_one_letter_code
_entity_poly.pdbx_strand_id
1 'polypeptide(L)'
;MVNTLNSKTVNVPRFARGVVAAATALFFGALVSLAPSALAQEPPAVEAGASGSLSNLGACIADKGTLDVIIMIDETESLIHEARDGVVNANEPGADAQHHRVPAAQSFVDELLAKQSDGDLNTRIRVAGFGQTYKSGATDPDNYGAWTQLDASTVGGVQDEISRFADRTQEQYTNYASAIEGAYQDFTRFGSEDACRMLVTFTDGALTAQEGADVAEAALCAPGGVTDRLRSAGITHIGIGLSAPTNPSDFSLLRGTTAGGGTCGVEPANGAFFPADNVGGLFAAFREALAIGGETIGETRAGDPFNFTLDNSVNSVRFTAIAKDDLGPNAHLVLTAPNGETVEFKDSGSSVANSTDVSWEADSSPVKMADGSLNLQQGGDWKGVWQIQFQGIDPAAVDGRVFNSVEIQPDLQLVFSGGDSTSGALNLRDDQQLNMQLVGRDGQPRILEGSALVDLGFTRADTGEFTPLAQGIDICGGELSFPLDTISQLPAIGTVEARTTITTAGVDDLPGTTLSPILNTTRITITQRDMPQLPASVRFTADEDVVTVDIPITGPGKVWIAPGTQLSGVLPDGVDGIAASSTFDSPDNALVLGLDEQGTIPVELTVSDLRDGLVNGSIPLQISNAEGANETSVDLPTEGTLSVPINASTFALAFILALVLSLLIPLLILYIVRFLSAKVPSSAMSGVRIPVEFSGEALRYAGSTMPDLASQTTATKQVVVHGDTFNVEGHKLKVQRFQLNPIASPAVIVQTDPSISFDGKQKGTQAKLPLAVQGSWFLTASGADPSKMELIALTNLPLEQGQIDRMIADITSKAPDRARELQKLLDDAATSQPAKVPPRAPAAQGHVEKQAPSFGSGSGGGFGSSNGGGFGSGSGSNDTNGGFGSSGGFGAR
;
A
#
# COMPACT_ATOMS: atom_id res chain seq x y z
N MET A 1 -10.86 55.22 -35.28
CA MET A 1 -11.01 56.27 -34.26
C MET A 1 -10.19 55.78 -33.08
N VAL A 2 -8.87 55.97 -33.01
CA VAL A 2 -8.10 57.17 -32.56
C VAL A 2 -8.59 57.70 -31.20
N ASN A 3 -7.79 57.42 -30.20
CA ASN A 3 -7.19 58.34 -29.20
C ASN A 3 -6.45 57.55 -28.15
N THR A 4 -5.20 57.45 -28.15
CA THR A 4 -4.02 58.19 -27.57
C THR A 4 -4.29 59.05 -26.33
N LEU A 5 -3.42 58.87 -25.37
CA LEU A 5 -2.78 59.82 -24.38
C LEU A 5 -2.75 59.13 -22.98
N ASN A 6 -1.74 59.20 -22.14
CA ASN A 6 -0.46 59.86 -22.15
C ASN A 6 0.31 59.43 -20.91
N SER A 7 1.60 59.32 -21.02
CA SER A 7 2.62 59.09 -19.98
C SER A 7 2.63 60.18 -18.90
N LYS A 8 2.93 59.79 -17.65
CA LYS A 8 3.60 60.69 -16.68
C LYS A 8 4.70 59.94 -15.91
N THR A 9 5.90 60.23 -16.32
CA THR A 9 7.15 60.09 -15.58
C THR A 9 7.16 61.01 -14.36
N VAL A 10 7.56 60.48 -13.21
CA VAL A 10 7.95 61.31 -12.05
C VAL A 10 9.41 60.96 -11.71
N ASN A 11 10.22 61.98 -11.81
CA ASN A 11 11.64 62.06 -11.46
C ASN A 11 11.87 61.99 -9.96
N VAL A 12 12.94 61.27 -9.54
CA VAL A 12 13.53 61.31 -8.22
C VAL A 12 14.92 61.93 -8.32
N PRO A 13 15.29 62.91 -7.50
CA PRO A 13 16.60 63.55 -7.57
C PRO A 13 17.66 62.80 -6.75
N ARG A 14 18.84 62.72 -7.37
CA ARG A 14 20.12 62.36 -6.77
C ARG A 14 20.62 63.48 -5.88
N PHE A 15 21.11 63.14 -4.66
CA PHE A 15 22.17 63.91 -3.95
C PHE A 15 23.24 62.91 -3.49
N ALA A 16 24.28 63.17 -3.60
CA ALA A 16 25.68 63.32 -3.90
C ALA A 16 26.49 63.61 -2.60
N ARG A 17 27.63 62.90 -2.52
CA ARG A 17 28.98 63.30 -2.10
C ARG A 17 29.33 63.54 -0.66
N GLY A 18 30.47 62.88 -0.28
CA GLY A 18 31.53 63.40 0.66
C GLY A 18 32.33 62.13 1.10
N VAL A 19 33.45 61.78 0.60
CA VAL A 19 34.80 62.20 0.49
C VAL A 19 35.56 62.16 1.85
N VAL A 20 36.75 61.45 1.79
CA VAL A 20 38.05 61.60 2.48
C VAL A 20 38.23 60.81 3.78
N ALA A 21 39.31 60.07 4.04
CA ALA A 21 40.73 60.20 3.70
C ALA A 21 41.50 58.87 3.96
N ALA A 22 42.59 58.77 3.26
CA ALA A 22 43.67 57.82 3.38
C ALA A 22 44.46 57.86 4.67
N ALA A 23 45.04 56.76 5.10
CA ALA A 23 46.32 56.71 5.78
C ALA A 23 47.07 55.40 5.37
N THR A 24 48.14 55.66 4.69
CA THR A 24 49.24 54.77 4.32
C THR A 24 50.05 54.33 5.53
N ALA A 25 50.36 53.09 5.69
CA ALA A 25 51.58 52.64 6.35
C ALA A 25 52.10 51.36 5.74
N LEU A 26 53.21 51.41 5.05
CA LEU A 26 54.10 50.33 4.63
C LEU A 26 54.66 49.61 5.86
N PHE A 27 54.70 48.25 5.81
CA PHE A 27 55.84 47.49 6.31
C PHE A 27 55.98 46.13 5.63
N PHE A 28 57.15 45.83 5.33
CA PHE A 28 57.87 44.70 4.68
C PHE A 28 57.42 43.30 5.11
N GLY A 29 57.20 42.41 4.19
CA GLY A 29 57.94 41.24 3.77
C GLY A 29 58.08 40.09 4.75
N ALA A 30 57.28 39.03 4.51
CA ALA A 30 57.76 37.63 4.57
C ALA A 30 56.87 36.85 3.63
N LEU A 31 57.39 36.33 2.55
CA LEU A 31 56.83 35.27 1.73
C LEU A 31 56.77 34.00 2.60
N VAL A 32 55.64 33.71 3.18
CA VAL A 32 55.26 32.38 3.57
C VAL A 32 54.25 31.92 2.52
N SER A 33 54.66 30.94 1.77
CA SER A 33 53.77 30.19 0.85
C SER A 33 52.67 29.56 1.70
N LEU A 34 51.54 30.25 1.80
CA LEU A 34 50.28 29.68 2.24
C LEU A 34 49.81 28.78 1.10
N ALA A 35 49.95 27.47 1.26
CA ALA A 35 49.09 26.56 0.58
C ALA A 35 47.64 26.95 0.87
N PRO A 36 46.75 27.01 -0.11
CA PRO A 36 45.37 27.26 0.16
C PRO A 36 44.86 26.10 1.02
N SER A 37 44.53 26.38 2.29
CA SER A 37 43.69 25.52 3.07
C SER A 37 42.42 25.37 2.25
N ALA A 38 42.11 24.15 1.82
CA ALA A 38 40.81 23.83 1.30
C ALA A 38 39.83 24.13 2.42
N LEU A 39 39.23 25.27 2.34
CA LEU A 39 38.02 25.57 3.10
C LEU A 39 37.07 24.49 2.64
N ALA A 40 36.62 23.62 3.56
CA ALA A 40 35.47 22.78 3.34
C ALA A 40 34.41 23.67 2.68
N GLN A 41 34.09 23.41 1.44
CA GLN A 41 33.04 24.10 0.74
C GLN A 41 31.79 23.74 1.54
N GLU A 42 31.14 24.77 2.07
CA GLU A 42 29.82 24.62 2.72
C GLU A 42 29.00 23.71 1.80
N PRO A 43 28.43 22.60 2.30
CA PRO A 43 27.57 21.74 1.48
C PRO A 43 26.50 22.65 0.84
N PRO A 44 26.05 22.38 -0.38
CA PRO A 44 24.97 23.15 -0.97
C PRO A 44 23.85 23.16 0.06
N ALA A 45 23.50 24.35 0.53
CA ALA A 45 22.56 24.52 1.62
C ALA A 45 21.29 23.76 1.25
N VAL A 46 21.04 22.64 1.90
CA VAL A 46 19.70 22.08 1.99
C VAL A 46 18.85 23.25 2.45
N GLU A 47 17.90 23.67 1.63
CA GLU A 47 17.10 24.87 1.91
C GLU A 47 16.63 24.79 3.37
N ALA A 48 16.78 25.86 4.13
CA ALA A 48 16.64 25.86 5.59
C ALA A 48 15.31 25.27 6.12
N GLY A 49 14.29 25.17 5.27
CA GLY A 49 13.03 24.49 5.54
C GLY A 49 13.09 22.95 5.43
N ALA A 50 13.88 22.40 4.49
CA ALA A 50 13.97 20.97 4.27
C ALA A 50 14.75 20.25 5.39
N SER A 51 15.80 20.88 5.93
CA SER A 51 16.55 20.34 7.07
C SER A 51 15.68 20.19 8.32
N GLY A 52 14.73 21.10 8.53
CA GLY A 52 13.80 21.05 9.66
C GLY A 52 12.84 19.85 9.56
N SER A 53 12.30 19.56 8.38
CA SER A 53 11.32 18.46 8.19
C SER A 53 11.94 17.09 8.34
N LEU A 54 13.16 16.88 7.83
CA LEU A 54 13.88 15.61 8.02
C LEU A 54 14.30 15.43 9.48
N SER A 55 14.71 16.51 10.16
CA SER A 55 14.99 16.48 11.58
C SER A 55 13.75 16.10 12.41
N ASN A 56 12.55 16.55 12.00
CA ASN A 56 11.29 16.18 12.65
C ASN A 56 10.98 14.70 12.46
N LEU A 57 11.23 14.14 11.26
CA LEU A 57 11.12 12.71 11.04
C LEU A 57 12.11 11.93 11.91
N GLY A 58 13.36 12.37 12.01
CA GLY A 58 14.38 11.79 12.88
C GLY A 58 13.96 11.81 14.35
N ALA A 59 13.41 12.92 14.82
CA ALA A 59 12.87 13.05 16.18
C ALA A 59 11.68 12.11 16.43
N CYS A 60 10.77 12.01 15.46
CA CYS A 60 9.65 11.06 15.53
C CYS A 60 10.16 9.62 15.64
N ILE A 61 11.15 9.23 14.83
CA ILE A 61 11.74 7.88 14.85
C ILE A 61 12.42 7.61 16.19
N ALA A 62 13.14 8.59 16.72
CA ALA A 62 13.79 8.46 18.03
C ALA A 62 12.78 8.28 19.18
N ASP A 63 11.60 8.90 19.08
CA ASP A 63 10.52 8.80 20.07
C ASP A 63 9.76 7.47 19.95
N LYS A 64 9.38 7.09 18.71
CA LYS A 64 8.46 5.95 18.48
C LYS A 64 9.15 4.63 18.14
N GLY A 65 10.37 4.65 17.65
CA GLY A 65 11.11 3.47 17.22
C GLY A 65 10.48 2.73 16.03
N THR A 66 9.43 3.29 15.40
CA THR A 66 8.68 2.66 14.31
C THR A 66 8.54 3.59 13.11
N LEU A 67 8.74 3.06 11.91
CA LEU A 67 8.69 3.81 10.66
C LEU A 67 7.90 3.04 9.59
N ASP A 68 6.88 3.67 9.05
CA ASP A 68 6.16 3.21 7.86
C ASP A 68 6.66 3.99 6.63
N VAL A 69 7.12 3.28 5.60
CA VAL A 69 7.66 3.86 4.38
C VAL A 69 6.87 3.42 3.16
N ILE A 70 6.45 4.36 2.33
CA ILE A 70 6.02 4.06 0.96
C ILE A 70 7.09 4.57 -0.01
N ILE A 71 7.63 3.66 -0.83
CA ILE A 71 8.45 4.02 -1.99
C ILE A 71 7.54 4.01 -3.21
N MET A 72 7.30 5.18 -3.78
CA MET A 72 6.43 5.37 -4.93
C MET A 72 7.26 5.70 -6.17
N ILE A 73 7.30 4.77 -7.12
CA ILE A 73 8.15 4.81 -8.31
C ILE A 73 7.32 5.12 -9.55
N ASP A 74 7.78 6.06 -10.33
CA ASP A 74 7.19 6.42 -11.62
C ASP A 74 7.26 5.26 -12.62
N GLU A 75 6.16 5.03 -13.36
CA GLU A 75 5.99 4.00 -14.38
C GLU A 75 5.75 4.59 -15.78
N THR A 76 6.08 5.87 -15.99
CA THR A 76 5.82 6.53 -17.26
C THR A 76 6.83 6.18 -18.33
N GLU A 77 6.39 6.26 -19.58
CA GLU A 77 7.21 5.96 -20.76
C GLU A 77 8.37 6.95 -20.94
N SER A 78 8.28 8.16 -20.35
CA SER A 78 9.34 9.19 -20.37
C SER A 78 10.64 8.73 -19.70
N LEU A 79 10.59 7.80 -18.77
CA LEU A 79 11.77 7.22 -18.12
C LEU A 79 12.70 6.56 -19.14
N ILE A 80 12.17 5.83 -20.11
CA ILE A 80 12.96 5.06 -21.09
C ILE A 80 13.07 5.74 -22.45
N HIS A 81 12.14 6.63 -22.79
CA HIS A 81 12.11 7.38 -24.03
C HIS A 81 12.00 8.87 -23.75
N GLU A 82 12.77 9.71 -24.46
CA GLU A 82 12.69 11.16 -24.28
C GLU A 82 11.29 11.67 -24.59
N ALA A 83 10.70 12.46 -23.67
CA ALA A 83 9.43 13.13 -23.89
C ALA A 83 9.63 14.65 -24.02
N ARG A 84 9.09 15.26 -25.08
CA ARG A 84 9.07 16.72 -25.29
C ARG A 84 7.65 17.17 -25.52
N ASP A 85 7.21 18.18 -24.78
CA ASP A 85 5.85 18.72 -24.90
C ASP A 85 4.75 17.63 -24.84
N GLY A 86 4.96 16.60 -24.01
CA GLY A 86 4.03 15.47 -23.85
C GLY A 86 4.04 14.46 -25.00
N VAL A 87 5.01 14.55 -25.92
CA VAL A 87 5.18 13.60 -27.02
C VAL A 87 6.45 12.76 -26.79
N VAL A 88 6.27 11.46 -26.66
CA VAL A 88 7.37 10.52 -26.48
C VAL A 88 8.05 10.22 -27.81
N ASN A 89 9.39 10.31 -27.85
CA ASN A 89 10.22 9.96 -28.98
C ASN A 89 10.93 8.62 -28.74
N ALA A 90 10.38 7.55 -29.26
CA ALA A 90 10.93 6.19 -29.11
C ALA A 90 12.35 5.99 -29.65
N ASN A 91 12.91 6.95 -30.39
CA ASN A 91 14.27 6.86 -30.95
C ASN A 91 15.32 7.55 -30.08
N GLU A 92 14.92 8.24 -29.04
CA GLU A 92 15.83 8.94 -28.12
C GLU A 92 15.64 8.39 -26.70
N PRO A 93 16.75 8.11 -25.99
CA PRO A 93 16.67 7.55 -24.64
C PRO A 93 16.12 8.58 -23.65
N GLY A 94 15.26 8.13 -22.73
CA GLY A 94 14.80 8.90 -21.58
C GLY A 94 15.85 9.03 -20.49
N ALA A 95 15.47 9.67 -19.40
CA ALA A 95 16.38 9.93 -18.28
C ALA A 95 16.87 8.66 -17.58
N ASP A 96 16.09 7.59 -17.59
CA ASP A 96 16.40 6.28 -16.97
C ASP A 96 16.30 5.11 -17.98
N ALA A 97 16.77 5.30 -19.19
CA ALA A 97 16.72 4.29 -20.26
C ALA A 97 17.40 2.96 -19.89
N GLN A 98 18.24 2.93 -18.87
CA GLN A 98 18.95 1.74 -18.39
C GLN A 98 18.37 1.19 -17.07
N HIS A 99 17.22 1.70 -16.61
CA HIS A 99 16.49 1.27 -15.41
C HIS A 99 17.30 1.37 -14.10
N HIS A 100 18.19 2.37 -13.99
CA HIS A 100 19.03 2.58 -12.82
C HIS A 100 18.25 2.95 -11.55
N ARG A 101 16.99 3.42 -11.67
CA ARG A 101 16.07 3.59 -10.54
C ARG A 101 15.85 2.32 -9.74
N VAL A 102 15.92 1.15 -10.39
CA VAL A 102 15.75 -0.14 -9.72
C VAL A 102 16.87 -0.41 -8.72
N PRO A 103 18.17 -0.50 -9.14
CA PRO A 103 19.24 -0.71 -8.17
C PRO A 103 19.40 0.45 -7.19
N ALA A 104 19.07 1.70 -7.55
CA ALA A 104 19.10 2.81 -6.62
C ALA A 104 18.04 2.69 -5.51
N ALA A 105 16.80 2.31 -5.86
CA ALA A 105 15.74 2.03 -4.87
C ALA A 105 16.05 0.78 -4.03
N GLN A 106 16.71 -0.24 -4.60
CA GLN A 106 17.17 -1.40 -3.83
C GLN A 106 18.24 -1.00 -2.81
N SER A 107 19.22 -0.17 -3.21
CA SER A 107 20.22 0.38 -2.30
C SER A 107 19.61 1.20 -1.16
N PHE A 108 18.52 1.93 -1.41
CA PHE A 108 17.76 2.61 -0.36
C PHE A 108 17.19 1.63 0.67
N VAL A 109 16.62 0.50 0.21
CA VAL A 109 16.05 -0.53 1.10
C VAL A 109 17.14 -1.23 1.91
N ASP A 110 18.29 -1.49 1.31
CA ASP A 110 19.44 -2.08 2.00
C ASP A 110 19.94 -1.17 3.12
N GLU A 111 20.05 0.14 2.84
CA GLU A 111 20.46 1.12 3.85
C GLU A 111 19.41 1.24 4.98
N LEU A 112 18.12 1.24 4.62
CA LEU A 112 17.05 1.27 5.61
C LEU A 112 17.09 0.05 6.54
N LEU A 113 17.37 -1.14 5.98
CA LEU A 113 17.60 -2.36 6.76
C LEU A 113 18.85 -2.27 7.64
N ALA A 114 19.92 -1.68 7.13
CA ALA A 114 21.15 -1.51 7.88
C ALA A 114 20.94 -0.56 9.07
N LYS A 115 20.27 0.58 8.86
CA LYS A 115 19.88 1.50 9.96
C LYS A 115 18.99 0.83 11.02
N GLN A 116 18.09 -0.05 10.59
CA GLN A 116 17.27 -0.84 11.52
C GLN A 116 18.11 -1.81 12.34
N SER A 117 19.14 -2.42 11.75
CA SER A 117 20.00 -3.39 12.44
C SER A 117 20.88 -2.75 13.52
N ASP A 118 21.19 -1.47 13.36
CA ASP A 118 22.07 -0.71 14.26
C ASP A 118 21.31 0.00 15.39
N GLY A 119 19.98 0.06 15.31
CA GLY A 119 19.12 0.74 16.27
C GLY A 119 17.87 -0.06 16.66
N ASP A 120 17.04 0.53 17.50
CA ASP A 120 15.74 -0.03 17.88
C ASP A 120 14.64 0.37 16.86
N LEU A 121 15.00 0.65 15.60
CA LEU A 121 14.06 1.03 14.55
C LEU A 121 13.34 -0.20 14.00
N ASN A 122 12.01 -0.11 13.93
CA ASN A 122 11.15 -1.14 13.37
C ASN A 122 10.47 -0.58 12.12
N THR A 123 10.86 -1.04 10.94
CA THR A 123 10.41 -0.47 9.66
C THR A 123 9.46 -1.38 8.94
N ARG A 124 8.34 -0.82 8.48
CA ARG A 124 7.49 -1.45 7.47
C ARG A 124 7.58 -0.69 6.17
N ILE A 125 7.59 -1.42 5.08
CA ILE A 125 7.74 -0.85 3.75
C ILE A 125 6.61 -1.31 2.81
N ARG A 126 6.19 -0.41 1.94
CA ARG A 126 5.36 -0.70 0.79
C ARG A 126 6.01 -0.14 -0.46
N VAL A 127 6.10 -0.97 -1.49
CA VAL A 127 6.52 -0.54 -2.81
C VAL A 127 5.27 -0.24 -3.62
N ALA A 128 5.21 0.94 -4.20
CA ALA A 128 4.09 1.42 -4.99
C ALA A 128 4.57 1.99 -6.32
N GLY A 129 3.72 1.94 -7.32
CA GLY A 129 3.95 2.57 -8.62
C GLY A 129 2.91 3.66 -8.90
N PHE A 130 3.21 4.51 -9.85
CA PHE A 130 2.23 5.47 -10.33
C PHE A 130 2.46 5.87 -11.80
N GLY A 131 1.38 6.31 -12.38
CA GLY A 131 1.30 6.98 -13.65
C GLY A 131 0.15 7.95 -13.57
N GLN A 132 -0.99 7.68 -14.25
CA GLN A 132 -2.23 8.46 -14.05
C GLN A 132 -2.81 8.30 -12.63
N THR A 133 -2.61 7.14 -12.00
CA THR A 133 -3.16 6.83 -10.68
C THR A 133 -2.12 6.12 -9.81
N TYR A 134 -2.34 6.13 -8.51
CA TYR A 134 -1.58 5.33 -7.53
C TYR A 134 -1.85 3.85 -7.69
N LYS A 135 -0.79 3.03 -7.60
CA LYS A 135 -0.85 1.58 -7.71
C LYS A 135 -0.04 0.94 -6.58
N SER A 136 -0.70 0.12 -5.79
CA SER A 136 -0.06 -0.65 -4.73
C SER A 136 -0.83 -1.95 -4.48
N GLY A 137 -0.36 -2.81 -3.59
CA GLY A 137 -1.08 -4.00 -3.18
C GLY A 137 -2.46 -3.72 -2.55
N ALA A 138 -2.77 -2.47 -2.18
CA ALA A 138 -4.10 -2.06 -1.76
C ALA A 138 -5.06 -1.85 -2.95
N THR A 139 -4.55 -1.40 -4.09
CA THR A 139 -5.34 -1.11 -5.31
C THR A 139 -5.25 -2.19 -6.37
N ASP A 140 -4.13 -2.89 -6.44
CA ASP A 140 -3.84 -3.95 -7.42
C ASP A 140 -3.00 -5.08 -6.76
N PRO A 141 -3.61 -5.94 -5.92
CA PRO A 141 -2.90 -6.96 -5.16
C PRO A 141 -2.31 -8.09 -6.02
N ASP A 142 -2.74 -8.22 -7.28
CA ASP A 142 -2.20 -9.24 -8.20
C ASP A 142 -0.83 -8.83 -8.75
N ASN A 143 -0.53 -7.52 -8.79
CA ASN A 143 0.69 -6.97 -9.39
C ASN A 143 1.62 -6.29 -8.38
N TYR A 144 1.14 -5.86 -7.22
CA TYR A 144 1.93 -5.15 -6.19
C TYR A 144 1.84 -5.86 -4.85
N GLY A 145 2.93 -5.75 -4.06
CA GLY A 145 3.04 -6.34 -2.73
C GLY A 145 2.19 -5.65 -1.66
N ALA A 146 2.05 -6.35 -0.55
CA ALA A 146 1.43 -5.82 0.66
C ALA A 146 2.44 -4.98 1.47
N TRP A 147 1.97 -4.32 2.54
CA TRP A 147 2.86 -3.80 3.58
C TRP A 147 3.71 -4.94 4.14
N THR A 148 5.01 -4.78 4.10
CA THR A 148 5.98 -5.79 4.51
C THR A 148 6.82 -5.26 5.65
N GLN A 149 6.92 -6.02 6.74
CA GLN A 149 7.90 -5.77 7.79
C GLN A 149 9.29 -5.98 7.20
N LEU A 150 10.16 -4.98 7.28
CA LEU A 150 11.51 -5.08 6.73
C LEU A 150 12.43 -5.81 7.72
N ASP A 151 13.01 -6.90 7.30
CA ASP A 151 14.03 -7.65 8.03
C ASP A 151 14.87 -8.49 7.07
N ALA A 152 15.91 -9.16 7.57
CA ALA A 152 16.80 -9.97 6.75
C ALA A 152 16.09 -11.12 6.00
N SER A 153 14.89 -11.54 6.43
CA SER A 153 14.14 -12.61 5.78
C SER A 153 13.18 -12.09 4.69
N THR A 154 12.77 -10.83 4.76
CA THR A 154 11.75 -10.21 3.91
C THR A 154 12.35 -9.27 2.87
N VAL A 155 13.54 -8.72 3.11
CA VAL A 155 14.21 -7.75 2.22
C VAL A 155 14.33 -8.25 0.78
N GLY A 156 14.67 -9.53 0.57
CA GLY A 156 14.73 -10.12 -0.77
C GLY A 156 13.41 -10.03 -1.53
N GLY A 157 12.27 -10.22 -0.85
CA GLY A 157 10.95 -10.08 -1.45
C GLY A 157 10.63 -8.63 -1.85
N VAL A 158 11.06 -7.65 -1.06
CA VAL A 158 10.93 -6.22 -1.36
C VAL A 158 11.80 -5.84 -2.57
N GLN A 159 13.03 -6.32 -2.61
CA GLN A 159 13.95 -6.09 -3.75
C GLN A 159 13.45 -6.74 -5.04
N ASP A 160 12.85 -7.94 -4.95
CA ASP A 160 12.22 -8.61 -6.10
C ASP A 160 11.02 -7.78 -6.62
N GLU A 161 10.26 -7.15 -5.72
CA GLU A 161 9.16 -6.26 -6.11
C GLU A 161 9.67 -5.00 -6.80
N ILE A 162 10.70 -4.35 -6.27
CA ILE A 162 11.37 -3.20 -6.90
C ILE A 162 11.92 -3.59 -8.28
N SER A 163 12.47 -4.79 -8.43
CA SER A 163 13.02 -5.28 -9.71
C SER A 163 11.99 -5.28 -10.85
N ARG A 164 10.70 -5.46 -10.54
CA ARG A 164 9.63 -5.44 -11.55
C ARG A 164 9.43 -4.08 -12.20
N PHE A 165 9.91 -3.00 -11.58
CA PHE A 165 9.83 -1.66 -12.16
C PHE A 165 10.72 -1.46 -13.38
N ALA A 166 11.67 -2.35 -13.66
CA ALA A 166 12.38 -2.37 -14.93
C ALA A 166 11.43 -2.51 -16.13
N ASP A 167 10.35 -3.29 -15.98
CA ASP A 167 9.37 -3.57 -17.04
C ASP A 167 8.13 -2.67 -16.98
N ARG A 168 7.97 -1.87 -15.91
CA ARG A 168 6.81 -0.99 -15.70
C ARG A 168 7.11 0.41 -16.21
N THR A 169 6.87 0.64 -17.51
CA THR A 169 7.21 1.87 -18.21
C THR A 169 6.18 2.18 -19.32
N GLN A 170 4.91 1.86 -19.10
CA GLN A 170 3.88 2.01 -20.14
C GLN A 170 2.84 3.10 -19.83
N GLU A 171 2.94 3.79 -18.69
CA GLU A 171 2.03 4.86 -18.33
C GLU A 171 2.32 6.14 -19.16
N GLN A 172 1.25 6.87 -19.49
CA GLN A 172 1.35 8.05 -20.35
C GLN A 172 1.37 9.36 -19.57
N TYR A 173 0.90 9.36 -18.32
CA TYR A 173 0.76 10.55 -17.49
C TYR A 173 1.53 10.40 -16.19
N THR A 174 2.20 11.46 -15.78
CA THR A 174 2.93 11.58 -14.52
C THR A 174 2.06 12.36 -13.53
N ASN A 175 0.92 11.76 -13.11
CA ASN A 175 -0.04 12.41 -12.21
C ASN A 175 0.29 12.13 -10.74
N TYR A 176 1.36 12.75 -10.22
CA TYR A 176 1.72 12.59 -8.83
C TYR A 176 0.75 13.27 -7.85
N ALA A 177 -0.18 14.14 -8.30
CA ALA A 177 -1.26 14.61 -7.46
C ALA A 177 -2.19 13.46 -7.03
N SER A 178 -2.67 12.68 -8.01
CA SER A 178 -3.48 11.48 -7.75
C SER A 178 -2.67 10.40 -7.03
N ALA A 179 -1.38 10.30 -7.33
CA ALA A 179 -0.50 9.31 -6.70
C ALA A 179 -0.28 9.60 -5.21
N ILE A 180 0.01 10.84 -4.84
CA ILE A 180 0.20 11.27 -3.46
C ILE A 180 -1.10 11.12 -2.65
N GLU A 181 -2.25 11.45 -3.24
CA GLU A 181 -3.56 11.19 -2.63
C GLU A 181 -3.76 9.70 -2.32
N GLY A 182 -3.42 8.83 -3.29
CA GLY A 182 -3.50 7.37 -3.09
C GLY A 182 -2.56 6.87 -2.01
N ALA A 183 -1.34 7.41 -1.92
CA ALA A 183 -0.40 7.10 -0.85
C ALA A 183 -0.90 7.57 0.53
N TYR A 184 -1.48 8.76 0.61
CA TYR A 184 -2.14 9.25 1.82
C TYR A 184 -3.23 8.30 2.32
N GLN A 185 -4.09 7.83 1.40
CA GLN A 185 -5.14 6.87 1.75
C GLN A 185 -4.57 5.50 2.16
N ASP A 186 -3.47 5.08 1.56
CA ASP A 186 -2.80 3.82 1.91
C ASP A 186 -2.21 3.89 3.34
N PHE A 187 -1.53 4.97 3.70
CA PHE A 187 -1.10 5.21 5.07
C PHE A 187 -2.26 5.25 6.07
N THR A 188 -3.36 5.90 5.70
CA THR A 188 -4.53 6.04 6.58
C THR A 188 -5.19 4.70 6.87
N ARG A 189 -5.31 3.83 5.85
CA ARG A 189 -6.05 2.56 5.98
C ARG A 189 -5.20 1.41 6.50
N PHE A 190 -3.92 1.41 6.19
CA PHE A 190 -3.04 0.26 6.41
C PHE A 190 -1.75 0.62 7.15
N GLY A 191 -1.49 1.90 7.39
CA GLY A 191 -0.38 2.36 8.20
C GLY A 191 -0.53 1.96 9.67
N SER A 192 0.57 1.91 10.39
CA SER A 192 0.56 1.71 11.84
C SER A 192 0.10 3.00 12.54
N GLU A 193 -0.71 2.89 13.59
CA GLU A 193 -1.20 4.05 14.34
C GLU A 193 -0.05 4.84 14.99
N ASP A 194 0.93 4.14 15.54
CA ASP A 194 2.05 4.73 16.27
C ASP A 194 3.36 4.84 15.46
N ALA A 195 3.33 4.68 14.14
CA ALA A 195 4.52 4.81 13.32
C ALA A 195 4.73 6.26 12.83
N CYS A 196 6.01 6.64 12.68
CA CYS A 196 6.41 7.76 11.84
C CYS A 196 6.16 7.39 10.38
N ARG A 197 5.85 8.34 9.52
CA ARG A 197 5.45 8.06 8.14
C ARG A 197 6.31 8.80 7.15
N MET A 198 6.82 8.09 6.15
CA MET A 198 7.67 8.64 5.10
C MET A 198 7.18 8.19 3.73
N LEU A 199 6.86 9.16 2.86
CA LEU A 199 6.56 8.95 1.45
C LEU A 199 7.77 9.37 0.63
N VAL A 200 8.34 8.46 -0.16
CA VAL A 200 9.40 8.74 -1.13
C VAL A 200 8.81 8.65 -2.52
N THR A 201 8.84 9.76 -3.26
CA THR A 201 8.34 9.84 -4.65
C THR A 201 9.51 10.01 -5.60
N PHE A 202 9.71 9.06 -6.50
CA PHE A 202 10.69 9.13 -7.58
C PHE A 202 10.00 9.37 -8.92
N THR A 203 10.49 10.35 -9.70
CA THR A 203 10.01 10.67 -11.06
C THR A 203 11.09 11.32 -11.90
N ASP A 204 10.97 11.23 -13.23
CA ASP A 204 11.80 11.96 -14.21
C ASP A 204 11.03 13.10 -14.89
N GLY A 205 9.74 13.28 -14.57
CA GLY A 205 8.83 14.15 -15.31
C GLY A 205 8.17 15.24 -14.46
N ALA A 206 7.78 16.30 -15.15
CA ALA A 206 6.85 17.28 -14.62
C ALA A 206 5.42 16.70 -14.53
N LEU A 207 4.57 17.34 -13.72
CA LEU A 207 3.17 16.91 -13.57
C LEU A 207 2.45 16.94 -14.92
N THR A 208 1.90 15.80 -15.30
CA THR A 208 0.94 15.65 -16.41
C THR A 208 -0.23 14.82 -15.94
N ALA A 209 -1.44 15.15 -16.39
CA ALA A 209 -2.66 14.47 -15.95
C ALA A 209 -3.68 14.41 -17.08
N GLN A 210 -4.49 13.35 -17.10
CA GLN A 210 -5.55 13.21 -18.11
C GLN A 210 -6.61 14.32 -18.00
N GLU A 211 -6.91 14.75 -16.78
CA GLU A 211 -7.83 15.84 -16.46
C GLU A 211 -7.25 17.24 -16.71
N GLY A 212 -5.96 17.32 -16.99
CA GLY A 212 -5.18 18.54 -17.18
C GLY A 212 -4.28 18.83 -15.99
N ALA A 213 -3.04 19.26 -16.27
CA ALA A 213 -2.05 19.57 -15.24
C ALA A 213 -2.53 20.64 -14.25
N ASP A 214 -3.23 21.68 -14.74
CA ASP A 214 -3.78 22.76 -13.91
C ASP A 214 -4.78 22.25 -12.85
N VAL A 215 -5.59 21.24 -13.20
CA VAL A 215 -6.58 20.64 -12.28
C VAL A 215 -5.87 19.81 -11.22
N ALA A 216 -4.88 19.02 -11.63
CA ALA A 216 -4.09 18.21 -10.73
C ALA A 216 -3.23 19.07 -9.79
N GLU A 217 -2.63 20.15 -10.28
CA GLU A 217 -1.89 21.13 -9.46
C GLU A 217 -2.80 21.80 -8.43
N ALA A 218 -4.02 22.20 -8.85
CA ALA A 218 -4.99 22.77 -7.92
C ALA A 218 -5.39 21.78 -6.81
N ALA A 219 -5.52 20.50 -7.10
CA ALA A 219 -5.80 19.47 -6.09
C ALA A 219 -4.66 19.28 -5.09
N LEU A 220 -3.41 19.44 -5.53
CA LEU A 220 -2.24 19.40 -4.65
C LEU A 220 -2.15 20.61 -3.72
N CYS A 221 -2.26 21.82 -4.30
CA CYS A 221 -1.82 23.06 -3.68
C CYS A 221 -2.97 23.93 -3.14
N ALA A 222 -4.24 23.54 -3.35
CA ALA A 222 -5.37 24.28 -2.77
C ALA A 222 -5.35 24.17 -1.23
N PRO A 223 -5.83 25.18 -0.50
CA PRO A 223 -6.01 25.08 0.94
C PRO A 223 -6.87 23.84 1.30
N GLY A 224 -6.36 22.99 2.20
CA GLY A 224 -6.94 21.68 2.51
C GLY A 224 -6.70 20.63 1.42
N GLY A 225 -5.87 20.90 0.43
CA GLY A 225 -5.46 19.97 -0.61
C GLY A 225 -4.58 18.83 -0.09
N VAL A 226 -4.09 18.00 -1.02
CA VAL A 226 -3.34 16.80 -0.66
C VAL A 226 -2.09 17.12 0.15
N THR A 227 -1.36 18.21 -0.19
CA THR A 227 -0.15 18.63 0.54
C THR A 227 -0.44 19.02 1.98
N ASP A 228 -1.54 19.73 2.23
CA ASP A 228 -1.97 20.09 3.58
C ASP A 228 -2.36 18.85 4.40
N ARG A 229 -3.06 17.90 3.77
CA ARG A 229 -3.46 16.67 4.44
C ARG A 229 -2.27 15.78 4.79
N LEU A 230 -1.28 15.63 3.89
CA LEU A 230 -0.03 14.93 4.21
C LEU A 230 0.66 15.52 5.45
N ARG A 231 0.80 16.86 5.46
CA ARG A 231 1.44 17.58 6.57
C ARG A 231 0.69 17.39 7.87
N SER A 232 -0.63 17.56 7.84
CA SER A 232 -1.48 17.39 9.02
C SER A 232 -1.46 15.97 9.56
N ALA A 233 -1.30 14.97 8.67
CA ALA A 233 -1.16 13.57 9.05
C ALA A 233 0.27 13.19 9.52
N GLY A 234 1.20 14.15 9.60
CA GLY A 234 2.58 13.90 9.98
C GLY A 234 3.34 13.00 9.01
N ILE A 235 2.96 13.00 7.72
CA ILE A 235 3.63 12.21 6.69
C ILE A 235 4.72 13.06 6.05
N THR A 236 5.99 12.74 6.28
CA THR A 236 7.13 13.41 5.65
C THR A 236 7.22 12.98 4.19
N HIS A 237 7.24 13.95 3.27
CA HIS A 237 7.27 13.70 1.83
C HIS A 237 8.64 14.04 1.23
N ILE A 238 9.29 13.04 0.66
CA ILE A 238 10.58 13.16 -0.01
C ILE A 238 10.37 13.00 -1.51
N GLY A 239 10.87 13.97 -2.29
CA GLY A 239 10.88 13.92 -3.74
C GLY A 239 12.28 13.66 -4.28
N ILE A 240 12.42 12.72 -5.20
CA ILE A 240 13.65 12.46 -5.96
C ILE A 240 13.33 12.69 -7.44
N GLY A 241 14.01 13.66 -8.06
CA GLY A 241 13.81 14.01 -9.46
C GLY A 241 15.03 13.70 -10.30
N LEU A 242 14.91 12.81 -11.30
CA LEU A 242 15.97 12.51 -12.22
C LEU A 242 15.80 13.32 -13.51
N SER A 243 16.76 14.19 -13.82
CA SER A 243 16.80 14.96 -15.06
C SER A 243 17.78 14.39 -16.05
N ALA A 244 17.37 14.33 -17.32
CA ALA A 244 18.35 14.12 -18.39
C ALA A 244 19.20 15.39 -18.57
N PRO A 245 20.53 15.26 -18.69
CA PRO A 245 21.41 16.43 -18.85
C PRO A 245 21.11 17.28 -20.09
N THR A 246 20.54 16.64 -21.13
CA THR A 246 20.19 17.27 -22.41
C THR A 246 18.82 17.92 -22.42
N ASN A 247 17.92 17.53 -21.48
CA ASN A 247 16.55 18.01 -21.41
C ASN A 247 16.11 18.01 -19.93
N PRO A 248 16.48 19.02 -19.15
CA PRO A 248 16.14 19.07 -17.73
C PRO A 248 14.63 19.18 -17.53
N SER A 249 14.06 18.34 -16.69
CA SER A 249 12.64 18.38 -16.29
C SER A 249 12.38 19.50 -15.30
N ASP A 250 11.18 20.07 -15.34
CA ASP A 250 10.71 21.04 -14.36
C ASP A 250 10.11 20.33 -13.14
N PHE A 251 10.85 20.34 -12.04
CA PHE A 251 10.42 19.79 -10.75
C PHE A 251 9.92 20.84 -9.77
N SER A 252 9.67 22.09 -10.21
CA SER A 252 9.29 23.19 -9.31
C SER A 252 8.07 22.85 -8.45
N LEU A 253 7.09 22.16 -9.01
CA LEU A 253 5.88 21.74 -8.30
C LEU A 253 6.19 20.63 -7.28
N LEU A 254 6.90 19.57 -7.66
CA LEU A 254 7.29 18.49 -6.73
C LEU A 254 8.16 19.03 -5.59
N ARG A 255 9.09 19.93 -5.90
CA ARG A 255 9.87 20.63 -4.88
C ARG A 255 8.97 21.44 -3.94
N GLY A 256 7.95 22.12 -4.47
CA GLY A 256 6.99 22.90 -3.67
C GLY A 256 6.21 22.02 -2.69
N THR A 257 5.81 20.83 -3.10
CA THR A 257 5.05 19.87 -2.25
C THR A 257 5.91 19.19 -1.18
N THR A 258 7.23 19.13 -1.37
CA THR A 258 8.19 18.47 -0.47
C THR A 258 8.98 19.48 0.37
N ALA A 259 9.87 20.26 -0.27
CA ALA A 259 10.76 21.22 0.40
C ALA A 259 10.10 22.57 0.71
N GLY A 260 8.85 22.77 0.27
CA GLY A 260 8.12 24.02 0.46
C GLY A 260 8.44 25.09 -0.60
N GLY A 261 7.61 26.12 -0.67
CA GLY A 261 7.75 27.20 -1.65
C GLY A 261 7.34 26.79 -3.07
N GLY A 262 7.88 27.48 -4.08
CA GLY A 262 7.58 27.18 -5.49
C GLY A 262 6.14 27.46 -5.89
N THR A 263 5.60 26.62 -6.80
CA THR A 263 4.25 26.80 -7.36
C THR A 263 3.12 26.47 -6.40
N CYS A 264 3.34 25.69 -5.35
CA CYS A 264 2.37 25.46 -4.27
C CYS A 264 2.25 26.64 -3.27
N GLY A 265 2.88 27.77 -3.55
CA GLY A 265 2.78 28.97 -2.71
C GLY A 265 3.71 28.97 -1.50
N VAL A 266 3.30 29.63 -0.39
CA VAL A 266 4.10 29.76 0.84
C VAL A 266 3.83 28.60 1.80
N GLU A 267 3.69 27.42 1.28
CA GLU A 267 3.49 26.21 2.09
C GLU A 267 4.75 25.95 2.92
N PRO A 268 4.64 25.62 4.22
CA PRO A 268 5.82 25.20 4.97
C PRO A 268 6.36 23.88 4.43
N ALA A 269 7.68 23.69 4.53
CA ALA A 269 8.33 22.44 4.14
C ALA A 269 7.71 21.24 4.87
N ASN A 270 7.48 20.15 4.12
CA ASN A 270 6.97 18.88 4.66
C ASN A 270 7.92 17.70 4.41
N GLY A 271 9.13 17.98 4.00
CA GLY A 271 10.15 17.01 3.64
C GLY A 271 11.29 17.67 2.89
N ALA A 272 11.86 16.96 1.93
CA ALA A 272 12.98 17.41 1.13
C ALA A 272 12.85 17.02 -0.34
N PHE A 273 13.56 17.74 -1.22
CA PHE A 273 13.67 17.42 -2.63
C PHE A 273 15.14 17.22 -3.02
N PHE A 274 15.44 16.09 -3.63
CA PHE A 274 16.78 15.70 -4.07
C PHE A 274 16.85 15.57 -5.60
N PRO A 275 17.48 16.53 -6.27
CA PRO A 275 17.69 16.45 -7.73
C PRO A 275 18.85 15.50 -8.06
N ALA A 276 18.68 14.70 -9.09
CA ALA A 276 19.72 13.87 -9.69
C ALA A 276 19.89 14.21 -11.17
N ASP A 277 21.11 14.47 -11.61
CA ASP A 277 21.46 14.80 -12.99
C ASP A 277 22.12 13.66 -13.75
N ASN A 278 22.40 12.56 -13.05
CA ASN A 278 22.98 11.32 -13.59
C ASN A 278 22.76 10.14 -12.65
N VAL A 279 23.26 8.97 -13.03
CA VAL A 279 23.08 7.72 -12.25
C VAL A 279 23.71 7.83 -10.86
N GLY A 280 24.93 8.33 -10.77
CA GLY A 280 25.61 8.51 -9.47
C GLY A 280 24.85 9.50 -8.57
N GLY A 281 24.34 10.59 -9.16
CA GLY A 281 23.46 11.53 -8.46
C GLY A 281 22.17 10.89 -7.98
N LEU A 282 21.61 9.94 -8.74
CA LEU A 282 20.41 9.21 -8.34
C LEU A 282 20.67 8.34 -7.10
N PHE A 283 21.76 7.57 -7.08
CA PHE A 283 22.13 6.80 -5.89
C PHE A 283 22.39 7.71 -4.68
N ALA A 284 23.10 8.82 -4.88
CA ALA A 284 23.34 9.79 -3.83
C ALA A 284 22.01 10.37 -3.28
N ALA A 285 21.07 10.73 -4.17
CA ALA A 285 19.76 11.27 -3.76
C ALA A 285 18.96 10.29 -2.91
N PHE A 286 18.91 9.01 -3.27
CA PHE A 286 18.26 7.99 -2.44
C PHE A 286 18.95 7.81 -1.08
N ARG A 287 20.28 7.90 -1.02
CA ARG A 287 21.01 7.83 0.25
C ARG A 287 20.82 9.08 1.09
N GLU A 288 20.84 10.27 0.47
CA GLU A 288 20.63 11.55 1.15
C GLU A 288 19.22 11.63 1.74
N ALA A 289 18.23 10.99 1.10
CA ALA A 289 16.87 10.88 1.62
C ALA A 289 16.76 10.11 2.95
N LEU A 290 17.74 9.28 3.28
CA LEU A 290 17.86 8.55 4.56
C LEU A 290 18.73 9.24 5.59
N ALA A 291 19.31 10.39 5.28
CA ALA A 291 20.05 11.21 6.26
C ALA A 291 19.09 11.89 7.22
N ILE A 292 18.46 11.09 8.07
CA ILE A 292 17.38 11.52 8.98
C ILE A 292 17.92 12.22 10.24
N GLY A 293 19.21 12.34 10.35
CA GLY A 293 19.92 13.02 11.45
C GLY A 293 21.19 12.27 11.88
N GLY A 294 22.11 12.99 12.50
CA GLY A 294 23.35 12.37 12.99
C GLY A 294 24.45 12.13 11.94
N GLU A 295 24.21 12.53 10.69
CA GLU A 295 25.14 12.33 9.58
C GLU A 295 25.87 13.60 9.17
N THR A 296 27.19 13.49 8.93
CA THR A 296 27.97 14.51 8.23
C THR A 296 27.98 14.18 6.73
N ILE A 297 27.31 15.00 5.95
CA ILE A 297 27.20 14.84 4.51
C ILE A 297 28.07 15.90 3.82
N GLY A 298 28.78 15.52 2.77
CA GLY A 298 29.56 16.44 1.96
C GLY A 298 29.80 15.93 0.55
N GLU A 299 29.89 16.88 -0.38
CA GLU A 299 30.36 16.61 -1.72
C GLU A 299 31.83 17.03 -1.86
N THR A 300 32.67 16.13 -2.33
CA THR A 300 34.09 16.40 -2.60
C THR A 300 34.41 16.11 -4.07
N ARG A 301 35.57 16.60 -4.54
CA ARG A 301 36.15 16.07 -5.77
C ARG A 301 36.75 14.71 -5.49
N ALA A 302 36.76 13.87 -6.47
CA ALA A 302 37.27 12.51 -6.35
C ALA A 302 38.75 12.43 -5.92
N GLY A 303 39.56 13.43 -6.31
CA GLY A 303 40.98 13.58 -5.90
C GLY A 303 41.17 14.13 -4.50
N ASP A 304 40.14 14.69 -3.86
CA ASP A 304 40.25 15.31 -2.56
C ASP A 304 39.77 14.32 -1.46
N PRO A 305 40.44 14.31 -0.29
CA PRO A 305 40.07 13.48 0.83
C PRO A 305 38.87 14.07 1.56
N PHE A 306 37.99 13.19 2.06
CA PHE A 306 36.99 13.54 3.04
C PHE A 306 37.48 13.13 4.43
N ASN A 307 37.71 14.13 5.31
CA ASN A 307 38.27 13.93 6.64
C ASN A 307 37.19 13.99 7.71
N PHE A 308 37.29 13.11 8.70
CA PHE A 308 36.48 13.16 9.90
C PHE A 308 37.31 12.78 11.14
N THR A 309 36.98 13.40 12.27
CA THR A 309 37.70 13.14 13.53
C THR A 309 36.81 12.31 14.44
N LEU A 310 37.44 11.35 15.09
CA LEU A 310 36.79 10.51 16.10
C LEU A 310 37.42 10.76 17.48
N ASP A 311 36.64 10.55 18.52
CA ASP A 311 37.08 10.58 19.90
C ASP A 311 36.43 9.45 20.71
N ASN A 312 36.68 9.39 22.03
CA ASN A 312 36.20 8.31 22.88
C ASN A 312 34.71 8.40 23.22
N SER A 313 33.99 9.43 22.78
CA SER A 313 32.55 9.58 22.95
C SER A 313 31.73 8.85 21.88
N VAL A 314 32.40 8.31 20.85
CA VAL A 314 31.77 7.66 19.71
C VAL A 314 31.77 6.14 19.91
N ASN A 315 30.64 5.51 19.61
CA ASN A 315 30.46 4.06 19.71
C ASN A 315 30.75 3.32 18.39
N SER A 316 30.22 3.83 17.29
CA SER A 316 30.40 3.25 15.95
C SER A 316 30.34 4.35 14.90
N VAL A 317 30.91 4.06 13.75
CA VAL A 317 30.88 4.93 12.57
C VAL A 317 30.46 4.12 11.38
N ARG A 318 29.55 4.67 10.61
CA ARG A 318 29.24 4.20 9.26
C ARG A 318 29.61 5.28 8.27
N PHE A 319 30.03 4.89 7.11
CA PHE A 319 30.27 5.83 6.03
C PHE A 319 29.88 5.24 4.68
N THR A 320 29.44 6.13 3.82
CA THR A 320 29.10 5.83 2.42
C THR A 320 29.86 6.81 1.53
N ALA A 321 30.50 6.33 0.48
CA ALA A 321 31.07 7.17 -0.57
C ALA A 321 30.53 6.72 -1.93
N ILE A 322 29.93 7.65 -2.68
CA ILE A 322 29.32 7.39 -3.98
C ILE A 322 29.94 8.33 -5.02
N ALA A 323 30.52 7.75 -6.06
CA ALA A 323 30.99 8.52 -7.21
C ALA A 323 29.77 9.00 -8.03
N LYS A 324 29.48 10.30 -8.03
CA LYS A 324 28.41 10.87 -8.85
C LYS A 324 28.79 10.90 -10.34
N ASP A 325 30.07 10.95 -10.64
CA ASP A 325 30.62 10.94 -12.01
C ASP A 325 31.50 9.70 -12.24
N ASP A 326 31.71 9.30 -13.49
CA ASP A 326 32.57 8.13 -13.81
C ASP A 326 34.03 8.43 -13.49
N LEU A 327 34.60 7.74 -12.51
CA LEU A 327 35.96 7.89 -12.06
C LEU A 327 37.00 6.98 -12.79
N GLY A 328 36.55 6.17 -13.73
CA GLY A 328 37.36 5.20 -14.46
C GLY A 328 37.42 3.81 -13.79
N PRO A 329 37.86 2.80 -14.52
CA PRO A 329 37.71 1.40 -14.13
C PRO A 329 38.51 0.98 -12.88
N ASN A 330 39.64 1.67 -12.60
CA ASN A 330 40.52 1.33 -11.49
C ASN A 330 40.25 2.11 -10.20
N ALA A 331 39.31 3.04 -10.24
CA ALA A 331 38.98 3.84 -9.06
C ALA A 331 38.34 2.94 -7.99
N HIS A 332 38.79 3.09 -6.75
CA HIS A 332 38.31 2.40 -5.57
C HIS A 332 38.48 3.30 -4.34
N LEU A 333 37.65 3.13 -3.34
CA LEU A 333 37.72 3.88 -2.09
C LEU A 333 38.83 3.34 -1.20
N VAL A 334 39.57 4.23 -0.53
CA VAL A 334 40.60 3.91 0.46
C VAL A 334 40.29 4.64 1.75
N LEU A 335 40.28 3.90 2.85
CA LEU A 335 40.20 4.43 4.22
C LEU A 335 41.66 4.57 4.75
N THR A 336 41.97 5.71 5.33
CA THR A 336 43.25 5.93 6.03
C THR A 336 42.97 6.21 7.50
N ALA A 337 43.53 5.41 8.39
CA ALA A 337 43.40 5.54 9.84
C ALA A 337 44.38 6.59 10.40
N PRO A 338 44.19 7.10 11.64
CA PRO A 338 45.08 8.09 12.28
C PRO A 338 46.55 7.65 12.40
N ASN A 339 46.81 6.36 12.51
CA ASN A 339 48.17 5.80 12.58
C ASN A 339 48.82 5.67 11.19
N GLY A 340 48.13 6.01 10.09
CA GLY A 340 48.61 5.90 8.71
C GLY A 340 48.36 4.53 8.06
N GLU A 341 47.71 3.58 8.76
CA GLU A 341 47.27 2.31 8.15
C GLU A 341 46.17 2.58 7.12
N THR A 342 46.15 1.85 6.00
CA THR A 342 45.19 2.02 4.92
C THR A 342 44.45 0.73 4.66
N VAL A 343 43.15 0.86 4.36
CA VAL A 343 42.27 -0.24 3.90
C VAL A 343 41.72 0.12 2.53
N GLU A 344 41.97 -0.74 1.51
CA GLU A 344 41.43 -0.54 0.17
C GLU A 344 40.10 -1.29 -0.01
N PHE A 345 39.09 -0.61 -0.46
CA PHE A 345 37.75 -1.16 -0.69
C PHE A 345 37.58 -1.49 -2.17
N LYS A 346 37.95 -2.69 -2.56
CA LYS A 346 37.84 -3.17 -3.94
C LYS A 346 36.70 -4.13 -4.17
N ASP A 347 36.40 -4.93 -3.18
CA ASP A 347 35.30 -5.89 -3.08
C ASP A 347 34.74 -5.84 -1.64
N SER A 348 33.69 -6.56 -1.33
CA SER A 348 33.22 -6.68 0.04
C SER A 348 34.21 -7.40 0.94
N GLY A 349 34.43 -6.93 2.16
CA GLY A 349 35.46 -7.50 3.03
C GLY A 349 35.47 -6.95 4.44
N SER A 350 36.45 -7.40 5.21
CA SER A 350 36.75 -6.88 6.55
C SER A 350 38.23 -6.85 6.81
N SER A 351 38.69 -5.94 7.64
CA SER A 351 40.06 -5.75 8.06
C SER A 351 40.12 -5.13 9.45
N VAL A 352 41.32 -4.96 9.98
CA VAL A 352 41.56 -4.20 11.22
C VAL A 352 42.56 -3.09 10.89
N ALA A 353 42.21 -1.86 11.30
CA ALA A 353 43.10 -0.71 11.21
C ALA A 353 42.97 0.11 12.51
N ASN A 354 44.11 0.53 13.09
CA ASN A 354 44.15 1.34 14.30
C ASN A 354 43.26 0.81 15.45
N SER A 355 43.33 -0.50 15.75
CA SER A 355 42.51 -1.16 16.77
C SER A 355 40.99 -1.08 16.52
N THR A 356 40.59 -0.91 15.26
CA THR A 356 39.21 -0.76 14.82
C THR A 356 38.88 -1.87 13.82
N ASP A 357 37.80 -2.58 14.03
CA ASP A 357 37.26 -3.51 13.06
C ASP A 357 36.58 -2.71 11.95
N VAL A 358 37.08 -2.89 10.72
CA VAL A 358 36.58 -2.24 9.51
C VAL A 358 35.89 -3.30 8.67
N SER A 359 34.61 -3.13 8.38
CA SER A 359 33.88 -3.96 7.40
C SER A 359 33.34 -3.07 6.30
N TRP A 360 33.28 -3.61 5.08
CA TRP A 360 32.82 -2.84 3.91
C TRP A 360 32.19 -3.73 2.85
N GLU A 361 31.34 -3.08 2.08
CA GLU A 361 30.80 -3.56 0.82
C GLU A 361 31.09 -2.53 -0.27
N ALA A 362 31.60 -2.97 -1.41
CA ALA A 362 32.00 -2.07 -2.50
C ALA A 362 31.44 -2.56 -3.83
N ASP A 363 30.72 -1.67 -4.51
CA ASP A 363 30.17 -1.89 -5.84
C ASP A 363 30.89 -1.06 -6.90
N SER A 364 31.00 -1.62 -8.09
CA SER A 364 31.63 -0.95 -9.23
C SER A 364 30.67 -0.70 -10.39
N SER A 365 29.47 -1.19 -10.30
CA SER A 365 28.44 -1.07 -11.34
C SER A 365 27.05 -1.07 -10.71
N PRO A 366 26.14 -0.17 -11.09
CA PRO A 366 26.29 0.82 -12.17
C PRO A 366 27.14 2.05 -11.80
N VAL A 367 27.38 2.27 -10.52
CA VAL A 367 28.23 3.35 -9.99
C VAL A 367 29.31 2.77 -9.09
N LYS A 368 30.42 3.49 -8.90
CA LYS A 368 31.38 3.14 -7.88
C LYS A 368 30.90 3.65 -6.53
N MET A 369 30.64 2.75 -5.62
CA MET A 369 30.13 3.01 -4.30
C MET A 369 30.85 2.11 -3.30
N ALA A 370 31.03 2.60 -2.10
CA ALA A 370 31.45 1.78 -0.97
C ALA A 370 30.73 2.25 0.29
N ASP A 371 30.16 1.27 0.98
CA ASP A 371 29.61 1.39 2.34
C ASP A 371 30.57 0.73 3.30
N GLY A 372 30.87 1.39 4.42
CA GLY A 372 31.77 0.85 5.42
C GLY A 372 31.33 1.12 6.83
N SER A 373 31.76 0.28 7.76
CA SER A 373 31.55 0.48 9.19
C SER A 373 32.85 0.35 9.96
N LEU A 374 32.97 1.15 11.02
CA LEU A 374 34.07 1.13 11.97
C LEU A 374 33.51 0.79 13.35
N ASN A 375 34.09 -0.23 13.99
CA ASN A 375 33.72 -0.62 15.34
C ASN A 375 34.99 -0.72 16.19
N LEU A 376 35.05 0.02 17.27
CA LEU A 376 36.21 0.04 18.14
C LEU A 376 36.36 -1.30 18.87
N GLN A 377 37.55 -1.91 18.78
CA GLN A 377 37.85 -3.11 19.53
C GLN A 377 37.96 -2.80 21.05
N GLN A 378 37.62 -3.77 21.88
CA GLN A 378 37.66 -3.60 23.31
C GLN A 378 39.04 -3.18 23.80
N GLY A 379 39.14 -2.00 24.39
CA GLY A 379 40.41 -1.44 24.91
C GLY A 379 41.28 -0.78 23.80
N GLY A 380 40.73 -0.64 22.59
CA GLY A 380 41.37 0.13 21.53
C GLY A 380 41.19 1.63 21.71
N ASP A 381 41.87 2.39 20.86
CA ASP A 381 41.77 3.85 20.77
C ASP A 381 41.81 4.23 19.29
N TRP A 382 40.69 4.86 18.82
CA TRP A 382 40.60 5.31 17.44
C TRP A 382 40.64 6.84 17.29
N LYS A 383 40.99 7.51 18.38
CA LYS A 383 41.07 8.96 18.42
C LYS A 383 42.02 9.51 17.35
N GLY A 384 41.55 10.45 16.58
CA GLY A 384 42.33 11.08 15.53
C GLY A 384 41.57 11.37 14.28
N VAL A 385 42.31 11.70 13.23
CA VAL A 385 41.75 12.01 11.91
C VAL A 385 41.67 10.75 11.08
N TRP A 386 40.50 10.40 10.66
CA TRP A 386 40.21 9.37 9.67
C TRP A 386 39.94 10.04 8.34
N GLN A 387 40.26 9.36 7.24
CA GLN A 387 40.15 9.91 5.91
C GLN A 387 39.59 8.85 4.94
N ILE A 388 38.63 9.20 4.13
CA ILE A 388 38.20 8.43 2.98
C ILE A 388 38.50 9.19 1.69
N GLN A 389 38.95 8.48 0.65
CA GLN A 389 39.35 9.07 -0.63
C GLN A 389 39.32 8.03 -1.72
N PHE A 390 38.80 8.36 -2.91
CA PHE A 390 38.98 7.51 -4.08
C PHE A 390 40.42 7.57 -4.59
N GLN A 391 41.01 6.42 -4.89
CA GLN A 391 42.31 6.26 -5.50
C GLN A 391 42.19 5.49 -6.83
N GLY A 392 43.24 5.51 -7.66
CA GLY A 392 43.22 4.87 -8.97
C GLY A 392 42.31 5.57 -9.99
N ILE A 393 41.97 6.85 -9.73
CA ILE A 393 41.12 7.67 -10.58
C ILE A 393 41.74 7.93 -11.94
N ASP A 394 40.96 7.89 -13.01
CA ASP A 394 41.42 8.34 -14.32
C ASP A 394 41.83 9.83 -14.23
N PRO A 395 43.01 10.23 -14.75
CA PRO A 395 43.45 11.60 -14.72
C PRO A 395 42.48 12.63 -15.30
N ALA A 396 41.61 12.20 -16.21
CA ALA A 396 40.56 13.03 -16.76
C ALA A 396 39.35 13.23 -15.82
N ALA A 397 39.20 12.37 -14.80
CA ALA A 397 38.07 12.34 -13.87
C ALA A 397 38.41 12.81 -12.46
N VAL A 398 39.59 13.43 -12.26
CA VAL A 398 40.07 13.87 -10.93
C VAL A 398 39.15 14.93 -10.29
N ASP A 399 38.45 15.72 -11.10
CA ASP A 399 37.47 16.72 -10.69
C ASP A 399 36.05 16.15 -10.62
N GLY A 400 35.85 14.83 -10.78
CA GLY A 400 34.56 14.18 -10.64
C GLY A 400 34.00 14.34 -9.23
N ARG A 401 32.70 14.43 -9.12
CA ARG A 401 32.00 14.65 -7.85
C ARG A 401 31.85 13.33 -7.08
N VAL A 402 32.04 13.40 -5.78
CA VAL A 402 31.83 12.28 -4.86
C VAL A 402 30.93 12.73 -3.73
N PHE A 403 29.84 12.04 -3.54
CA PHE A 403 29.01 12.16 -2.35
C PHE A 403 29.62 11.34 -1.23
N ASN A 404 29.77 11.95 -0.05
CA ASN A 404 30.23 11.29 1.16
C ASN A 404 29.21 11.51 2.28
N SER A 405 28.91 10.45 3.00
CA SER A 405 28.10 10.49 4.23
C SER A 405 28.87 9.75 5.32
N VAL A 406 29.01 10.36 6.47
CA VAL A 406 29.60 9.72 7.65
C VAL A 406 28.64 9.89 8.80
N GLU A 407 28.08 8.79 9.25
CA GLU A 407 27.23 8.70 10.42
C GLU A 407 28.09 8.27 11.62
N ILE A 408 28.25 9.18 12.54
CA ILE A 408 28.92 8.91 13.79
C ILE A 408 27.84 8.70 14.82
N GLN A 409 27.77 7.50 15.39
CA GLN A 409 26.81 7.15 16.43
C GLN A 409 27.43 7.39 17.79
N PRO A 410 27.20 8.53 18.44
CA PRO A 410 27.53 8.70 19.83
C PRO A 410 26.61 7.80 20.64
N ASP A 411 27.13 7.22 21.71
CA ASP A 411 26.32 6.51 22.71
C ASP A 411 25.60 7.53 23.61
N LEU A 412 24.80 8.42 22.98
CA LEU A 412 24.23 9.61 23.64
C LEU A 412 22.77 9.80 23.26
N GLN A 413 22.00 10.18 24.26
CA GLN A 413 20.62 10.66 24.13
C GLN A 413 20.45 11.92 24.96
N LEU A 414 19.67 12.88 24.47
CA LEU A 414 19.21 14.00 25.27
C LEU A 414 17.89 13.60 25.94
N VAL A 415 17.89 13.54 27.25
CA VAL A 415 16.70 13.20 28.05
C VAL A 415 16.16 14.47 28.68
N PHE A 416 14.86 14.68 28.50
CA PHE A 416 14.11 15.73 29.18
C PHE A 416 13.51 15.21 30.47
N SER A 417 13.52 16.04 31.52
CA SER A 417 12.89 15.73 32.78
C SER A 417 12.38 17.00 33.45
N GLY A 418 11.56 16.84 34.47
CA GLY A 418 10.92 17.94 35.18
C GLY A 418 9.40 17.73 35.24
N GLY A 419 8.78 18.13 36.35
CA GLY A 419 7.35 17.90 36.55
C GLY A 419 6.91 16.44 36.56
N ASP A 420 5.63 16.21 36.29
CA ASP A 420 5.05 14.88 36.21
C ASP A 420 5.05 14.40 34.74
N SER A 421 5.49 13.20 34.49
CA SER A 421 5.44 12.57 33.16
C SER A 421 4.18 11.73 33.01
N THR A 422 3.29 12.12 32.10
CA THR A 422 2.07 11.38 31.84
C THR A 422 1.93 11.17 30.32
N SER A 423 1.78 9.93 29.89
CA SER A 423 1.55 9.58 28.48
C SER A 423 2.63 10.12 27.50
N GLY A 424 3.91 10.12 27.91
CA GLY A 424 5.04 10.59 27.07
C GLY A 424 5.14 12.10 26.97
N ALA A 425 4.45 12.86 27.81
CA ALA A 425 4.52 14.31 27.88
C ALA A 425 4.94 14.77 29.27
N LEU A 426 5.61 15.92 29.36
CA LEU A 426 5.98 16.55 30.60
C LEU A 426 4.92 17.57 31.02
N ASN A 427 4.38 17.42 32.20
CA ASN A 427 3.45 18.38 32.79
C ASN A 427 4.19 19.25 33.79
N LEU A 428 4.34 20.52 33.48
CA LEU A 428 5.10 21.49 34.26
C LEU A 428 4.16 22.56 34.85
N ARG A 429 4.47 22.98 36.08
CA ARG A 429 3.89 24.19 36.65
C ARG A 429 4.77 25.40 36.30
N ASP A 430 4.21 26.62 36.35
CA ASP A 430 4.89 27.86 36.02
C ASP A 430 6.10 28.19 36.95
N ASP A 431 6.21 27.51 38.11
CA ASP A 431 7.35 27.63 39.04
C ASP A 431 8.38 26.47 38.89
N GLN A 432 8.19 25.54 37.95
CA GLN A 432 9.09 24.43 37.66
C GLN A 432 10.04 24.72 36.51
N GLN A 433 11.11 23.94 36.40
CA GLN A 433 12.12 24.07 35.36
C GLN A 433 12.14 22.84 34.50
N LEU A 434 12.41 23.03 33.22
CA LEU A 434 12.72 21.94 32.29
C LEU A 434 14.17 21.52 32.48
N ASN A 435 14.40 20.29 32.81
CA ASN A 435 15.76 19.74 32.95
C ASN A 435 16.11 18.94 31.70
N MET A 436 17.37 19.07 31.26
CA MET A 436 17.92 18.34 30.11
C MET A 436 19.24 17.70 30.52
N GLN A 437 19.48 16.47 30.08
CA GLN A 437 20.71 15.75 30.41
C GLN A 437 21.17 14.88 29.23
N LEU A 438 22.47 14.91 28.92
CA LEU A 438 23.09 13.95 28.01
C LEU A 438 23.38 12.65 28.78
N VAL A 439 22.80 11.56 28.32
CA VAL A 439 22.98 10.22 28.89
C VAL A 439 23.47 9.25 27.84
N GLY A 440 24.23 8.24 28.23
CA GLY A 440 24.54 7.12 27.36
C GLY A 440 23.35 6.17 27.23
N ARG A 441 23.46 5.16 26.35
CA ARG A 441 22.45 4.08 26.22
C ARG A 441 22.21 3.31 27.52
N ASP A 442 23.18 3.34 28.42
CA ASP A 442 23.07 2.78 29.78
C ASP A 442 22.28 3.69 30.74
N GLY A 443 21.76 4.83 30.27
CA GLY A 443 21.05 5.80 31.08
C GLY A 443 21.94 6.61 32.04
N GLN A 444 23.27 6.50 31.95
CA GLN A 444 24.21 7.23 32.80
C GLN A 444 24.65 8.53 32.11
N PRO A 445 24.81 9.61 32.87
CA PRO A 445 25.33 10.86 32.36
C PRO A 445 26.68 10.70 31.66
N ARG A 446 26.83 11.33 30.51
CA ARG A 446 28.07 11.33 29.71
C ARG A 446 28.65 12.73 29.63
N ILE A 447 29.96 12.80 29.71
CA ILE A 447 30.75 13.99 29.45
C ILE A 447 31.48 13.82 28.15
N LEU A 448 31.29 14.75 27.22
CA LEU A 448 31.94 14.72 25.91
C LEU A 448 33.36 15.29 25.97
N GLU A 449 34.28 14.73 25.21
CA GLU A 449 35.63 15.30 24.99
C GLU A 449 35.57 16.49 24.03
N GLY A 450 34.62 16.51 23.10
CA GLY A 450 34.34 17.59 22.17
C GLY A 450 33.40 18.66 22.76
N SER A 451 32.42 19.09 21.99
CA SER A 451 31.39 20.05 22.41
C SER A 451 30.00 19.56 22.05
N ALA A 452 29.00 19.96 22.86
CA ALA A 452 27.58 19.80 22.54
C ALA A 452 26.86 21.10 22.88
N LEU A 453 26.33 21.73 21.83
CA LEU A 453 25.57 22.96 21.93
C LEU A 453 24.10 22.69 21.64
N VAL A 454 23.22 23.21 22.51
CA VAL A 454 21.76 23.02 22.37
C VAL A 454 21.10 24.34 22.04
N ASP A 455 20.34 24.34 20.95
CA ASP A 455 19.34 25.38 20.67
C ASP A 455 17.98 24.84 21.13
N LEU A 456 17.26 25.62 21.91
CA LEU A 456 15.98 25.24 22.51
C LEU A 456 14.87 26.17 22.00
N GLY A 457 13.77 25.56 21.54
CA GLY A 457 12.59 26.27 21.10
C GLY A 457 11.32 25.66 21.64
N PHE A 458 10.25 26.42 21.64
CA PHE A 458 8.90 25.97 21.99
C PHE A 458 7.91 26.33 20.88
N THR A 459 7.19 25.36 20.39
CA THR A 459 6.12 25.54 19.41
C THR A 459 4.79 25.30 20.07
N ARG A 460 3.94 26.33 20.14
CA ARG A 460 2.59 26.22 20.68
C ARG A 460 1.70 25.36 19.77
N ALA A 461 0.92 24.47 20.35
CA ALA A 461 0.03 23.59 19.59
C ALA A 461 -1.21 24.31 19.01
N ASP A 462 -1.69 25.36 19.71
CA ASP A 462 -2.91 26.11 19.35
C ASP A 462 -2.69 27.09 18.19
N THR A 463 -1.53 27.75 18.16
CA THR A 463 -1.22 28.80 17.17
C THR A 463 -0.16 28.38 16.14
N GLY A 464 0.60 27.31 16.41
CA GLY A 464 1.80 26.96 15.65
C GLY A 464 2.94 27.97 15.82
N GLU A 465 2.83 28.93 16.76
CA GLU A 465 3.83 29.98 16.98
C GLU A 465 5.09 29.37 17.62
N PHE A 466 6.23 29.57 16.95
CA PHE A 466 7.53 29.16 17.46
C PHE A 466 8.15 30.28 18.30
N THR A 467 8.55 29.94 19.51
CA THR A 467 9.26 30.83 20.45
C THR A 467 10.66 30.29 20.72
N PRO A 468 11.74 30.93 20.27
CA PRO A 468 13.09 30.52 20.65
C PRO A 468 13.29 30.76 22.16
N LEU A 469 13.66 29.72 22.89
CA LEU A 469 13.87 29.76 24.33
C LEU A 469 15.32 30.05 24.66
N ALA A 470 16.25 29.41 23.95
CA ALA A 470 17.70 29.62 24.14
C ALA A 470 18.48 29.17 22.90
N GLN A 471 19.71 29.66 22.74
CA GLN A 471 20.61 29.32 21.65
C GLN A 471 22.02 29.04 22.14
N GLY A 472 22.67 28.00 21.61
CA GLY A 472 24.06 27.67 21.84
C GLY A 472 24.41 27.38 23.29
N ILE A 473 23.50 26.75 24.04
CA ILE A 473 23.77 26.38 25.43
C ILE A 473 24.69 25.16 25.46
N ASP A 474 25.79 25.25 26.16
CA ASP A 474 26.71 24.14 26.37
C ASP A 474 26.13 23.14 27.38
N ILE A 475 25.98 21.88 26.94
CA ILE A 475 25.48 20.76 27.74
C ILE A 475 26.55 19.67 27.97
N CYS A 476 27.81 19.92 27.58
CA CYS A 476 28.92 18.96 27.76
C CYS A 476 29.15 18.51 29.22
N GLY A 477 28.77 19.33 30.16
CA GLY A 477 29.06 19.10 31.60
C GLY A 477 28.02 18.36 32.40
N GLY A 478 26.90 17.96 31.82
CA GLY A 478 25.89 17.19 32.57
C GLY A 478 24.45 17.70 32.46
N GLU A 479 23.77 17.91 33.58
CA GLU A 479 22.37 18.34 33.65
C GLU A 479 22.25 19.86 33.49
N LEU A 480 21.31 20.31 32.65
CA LEU A 480 20.96 21.71 32.48
C LEU A 480 19.51 21.93 32.91
N SER A 481 19.26 22.89 33.78
CA SER A 481 17.92 23.33 34.18
C SER A 481 17.58 24.64 33.48
N PHE A 482 16.46 24.67 32.79
CA PHE A 482 16.01 25.80 32.00
C PHE A 482 14.68 26.35 32.54
N PRO A 483 14.57 27.65 32.94
CA PRO A 483 13.33 28.27 33.35
C PRO A 483 12.43 28.53 32.14
N LEU A 484 11.13 28.30 32.26
CA LEU A 484 10.13 28.45 31.17
C LEU A 484 9.37 29.81 31.25
N ASP A 485 9.89 30.77 31.98
CA ASP A 485 9.29 32.09 32.23
C ASP A 485 9.20 33.00 30.96
N THR A 486 9.89 32.61 29.91
CA THR A 486 9.78 33.25 28.58
C THR A 486 8.50 32.87 27.84
N ILE A 487 7.84 31.78 28.22
CA ILE A 487 6.58 31.35 27.61
C ILE A 487 5.44 32.11 28.26
N SER A 488 4.86 33.02 27.50
CA SER A 488 3.73 33.84 27.92
C SER A 488 2.40 33.17 27.58
N GLN A 489 1.30 33.67 28.18
CA GLN A 489 -0.07 33.20 27.94
C GLN A 489 -0.26 31.72 28.37
N LEU A 490 -0.16 31.49 29.65
CA LEU A 490 -0.48 30.19 30.24
C LEU A 490 -1.99 30.01 30.45
N PRO A 491 -2.50 28.77 30.34
CA PRO A 491 -1.79 27.53 30.04
C PRO A 491 -1.25 27.46 28.61
N ALA A 492 -0.12 26.78 28.44
CA ALA A 492 0.46 26.56 27.14
C ALA A 492 0.67 25.06 26.92
N ILE A 493 0.13 24.54 25.81
CA ILE A 493 0.37 23.19 25.33
C ILE A 493 1.21 23.27 24.08
N GLY A 494 2.25 22.46 23.96
CA GLY A 494 3.09 22.49 22.79
C GLY A 494 4.21 21.48 22.84
N THR A 495 5.17 21.69 21.94
CA THR A 495 6.35 20.85 21.79
C THR A 495 7.59 21.68 22.07
N VAL A 496 8.45 21.19 22.96
CA VAL A 496 9.80 21.68 23.10
C VAL A 496 10.69 20.93 22.14
N GLU A 497 11.46 21.68 21.37
CA GLU A 497 12.47 21.17 20.45
C GLU A 497 13.85 21.54 20.96
N ALA A 498 14.72 20.55 21.13
CA ALA A 498 16.13 20.75 21.43
C ALA A 498 16.96 20.27 20.24
N ARG A 499 17.61 21.20 19.59
CA ARG A 499 18.54 20.93 18.51
C ARG A 499 19.95 20.89 19.07
N THR A 500 20.51 19.70 19.20
CA THR A 500 21.84 19.47 19.76
C THR A 500 22.86 19.35 18.63
N THR A 501 23.81 20.26 18.56
CA THR A 501 24.96 20.21 17.64
C THR A 501 26.17 19.64 18.39
N ILE A 502 26.58 18.42 18.00
CA ILE A 502 27.71 17.71 18.59
C ILE A 502 28.94 17.90 17.70
N THR A 503 30.07 18.20 18.27
CA THR A 503 31.37 18.26 17.59
C THR A 503 32.36 17.42 18.35
N THR A 504 33.01 16.45 17.67
CA THR A 504 34.04 15.63 18.28
C THR A 504 35.23 16.45 18.73
N ALA A 505 36.10 15.90 19.55
CA ALA A 505 37.33 16.59 19.93
C ALA A 505 38.23 16.86 18.71
N GLY A 506 38.75 18.08 18.60
CA GLY A 506 39.74 18.40 17.58
C GLY A 506 41.07 17.66 17.85
N VAL A 507 41.86 17.44 16.81
CA VAL A 507 43.16 16.75 16.86
C VAL A 507 44.20 17.67 16.20
N ASP A 508 45.27 18.00 16.96
CA ASP A 508 46.29 18.97 16.53
C ASP A 508 45.71 20.31 16.06
N ASP A 509 45.94 20.68 14.82
CA ASP A 509 45.42 21.92 14.21
C ASP A 509 44.07 21.70 13.46
N LEU A 510 43.56 20.46 13.42
CA LEU A 510 42.28 20.13 12.76
C LEU A 510 41.14 20.25 13.77
N PRO A 511 40.08 20.99 13.41
CA PRO A 511 38.89 21.05 14.24
C PRO A 511 38.23 19.67 14.35
N GLY A 512 37.42 19.49 15.41
CA GLY A 512 36.58 18.32 15.53
C GLY A 512 35.56 18.25 14.37
N THR A 513 35.04 17.08 14.11
CA THR A 513 33.96 16.87 13.14
C THR A 513 32.65 17.27 13.79
N THR A 514 31.97 18.23 13.18
CA THR A 514 30.61 18.61 13.58
C THR A 514 29.64 17.65 12.93
N LEU A 515 28.85 16.95 13.76
CA LEU A 515 27.79 16.05 13.33
C LEU A 515 26.54 16.84 12.92
N SER A 516 25.71 16.24 12.10
CA SER A 516 24.38 16.77 11.85
C SER A 516 23.63 16.95 13.17
N PRO A 517 22.93 18.08 13.37
CA PRO A 517 22.24 18.33 14.63
C PRO A 517 21.23 17.23 14.94
N ILE A 518 21.27 16.73 16.16
CA ILE A 518 20.25 15.80 16.67
C ILE A 518 19.10 16.61 17.21
N LEU A 519 17.91 16.38 16.70
CA LEU A 519 16.68 16.99 17.19
C LEU A 519 16.00 16.05 18.18
N ASN A 520 15.84 16.51 19.41
CA ASN A 520 15.03 15.85 20.41
C ASN A 520 13.79 16.70 20.68
N THR A 521 12.64 16.09 20.66
CA THR A 521 11.39 16.77 20.94
C THR A 521 10.69 16.14 22.13
N THR A 522 10.00 16.96 22.89
CA THR A 522 9.10 16.48 23.95
C THR A 522 7.84 17.32 23.97
N ARG A 523 6.70 16.70 24.13
CA ARG A 523 5.44 17.40 24.36
C ARG A 523 5.41 17.89 25.79
N ILE A 524 5.05 19.14 25.98
CA ILE A 524 4.91 19.74 27.31
C ILE A 524 3.59 20.46 27.47
N THR A 525 3.09 20.41 28.69
CA THR A 525 2.01 21.27 29.16
C THR A 525 2.53 22.15 30.28
N ILE A 526 2.40 23.46 30.15
CA ILE A 526 2.80 24.41 31.18
C ILE A 526 1.55 25.09 31.70
N THR A 527 1.32 24.98 33.01
CA THR A 527 0.07 25.43 33.60
C THR A 527 0.37 26.31 34.84
N GLN A 528 -0.46 27.28 35.10
CA GLN A 528 -0.41 28.07 36.35
C GLN A 528 -0.68 27.14 37.53
N ARG A 529 -0.07 27.44 38.67
CA ARG A 529 -0.12 26.60 39.88
C ARG A 529 -1.53 26.37 40.44
N ASP A 530 -2.44 27.31 40.21
CA ASP A 530 -3.83 27.29 40.70
C ASP A 530 -4.84 26.77 39.63
N MET A 531 -4.36 26.29 38.48
CA MET A 531 -5.16 25.86 37.34
C MET A 531 -5.00 24.35 37.09
N PRO A 532 -6.02 23.69 36.48
CA PRO A 532 -5.93 22.27 36.16
C PRO A 532 -4.91 22.00 35.06
N GLN A 533 -4.14 20.91 35.21
CA GLN A 533 -3.24 20.39 34.19
C GLN A 533 -3.99 19.51 33.21
N LEU A 534 -3.82 19.79 31.94
CA LEU A 534 -4.34 19.02 30.82
C LEU A 534 -3.24 18.13 30.22
N PRO A 535 -3.59 16.99 29.58
CA PRO A 535 -2.61 16.24 28.81
C PRO A 535 -2.11 17.06 27.61
N ALA A 536 -0.94 16.72 27.10
CA ALA A 536 -0.38 17.42 25.95
C ALA A 536 -1.09 17.10 24.62
N SER A 537 -1.77 15.96 24.53
CA SER A 537 -2.63 15.58 23.43
C SER A 537 -3.59 14.46 23.84
N VAL A 538 -4.60 14.27 23.02
CA VAL A 538 -5.57 13.17 23.12
C VAL A 538 -5.63 12.41 21.81
N ARG A 539 -5.71 11.07 21.89
CA ARG A 539 -5.86 10.21 20.73
C ARG A 539 -7.20 9.47 20.78
N PHE A 540 -7.81 9.28 19.63
CA PHE A 540 -9.03 8.49 19.50
C PHE A 540 -9.09 7.70 18.20
N THR A 541 -9.84 6.61 18.22
CA THR A 541 -10.20 5.85 17.01
C THR A 541 -11.73 5.77 16.98
N ALA A 542 -12.32 6.13 15.85
CA ALA A 542 -13.75 6.06 15.64
C ALA A 542 -14.07 5.13 14.46
N ASP A 543 -14.78 4.07 14.75
CA ASP A 543 -15.38 3.14 13.77
C ASP A 543 -16.92 3.22 13.76
N GLU A 544 -17.45 4.10 14.60
CA GLU A 544 -18.88 4.47 14.68
C GLU A 544 -19.02 5.99 14.68
N ASP A 545 -20.20 6.49 14.36
CA ASP A 545 -20.49 7.93 14.33
C ASP A 545 -20.31 8.63 15.68
N VAL A 546 -20.23 7.89 16.77
CA VAL A 546 -20.07 8.41 18.13
C VAL A 546 -19.01 7.60 18.87
N VAL A 547 -18.01 8.28 19.40
CA VAL A 547 -16.95 7.69 20.24
C VAL A 547 -16.79 8.49 21.52
N THR A 548 -16.57 7.82 22.65
CA THR A 548 -16.26 8.48 23.91
C THR A 548 -14.77 8.39 24.21
N VAL A 549 -14.17 9.53 24.52
CA VAL A 549 -12.75 9.68 24.85
C VAL A 549 -12.64 10.20 26.27
N ASP A 550 -11.88 9.50 27.10
CA ASP A 550 -11.64 9.89 28.48
C ASP A 550 -10.37 10.76 28.57
N ILE A 551 -10.51 12.02 28.91
CA ILE A 551 -9.38 12.96 29.06
C ILE A 551 -8.97 13.03 30.51
N PRO A 552 -7.74 12.62 30.88
CA PRO A 552 -7.23 12.69 32.25
C PRO A 552 -6.86 14.13 32.61
N ILE A 553 -7.27 14.58 33.77
CA ILE A 553 -7.04 15.94 34.31
C ILE A 553 -6.41 15.83 35.69
N THR A 554 -5.44 16.69 35.99
CA THR A 554 -4.88 16.81 37.37
C THR A 554 -5.17 18.20 37.92
N GLY A 555 -5.78 18.27 39.07
CA GLY A 555 -6.14 19.54 39.74
C GLY A 555 -4.95 20.36 40.25
N PRO A 556 -5.17 21.54 40.79
CA PRO A 556 -6.46 22.04 41.25
C PRO A 556 -7.24 22.79 40.13
N GLY A 557 -8.54 22.87 40.25
CA GLY A 557 -9.37 23.75 39.42
C GLY A 557 -10.62 23.08 38.85
N LYS A 558 -11.22 23.73 37.84
CA LYS A 558 -12.45 23.30 37.18
C LYS A 558 -12.20 23.10 35.68
N VAL A 559 -12.82 22.07 35.10
CA VAL A 559 -12.77 21.79 33.64
C VAL A 559 -14.15 21.42 33.13
N TRP A 560 -14.54 21.97 31.97
CA TRP A 560 -15.78 21.65 31.26
C TRP A 560 -15.68 21.86 29.77
N ILE A 561 -16.63 21.36 29.01
CA ILE A 561 -16.77 21.58 27.56
C ILE A 561 -18.03 22.40 27.31
N ALA A 562 -17.90 23.57 26.68
CA ALA A 562 -19.05 24.42 26.39
C ALA A 562 -20.00 23.73 25.39
N PRO A 563 -21.31 23.88 25.49
CA PRO A 563 -22.28 23.33 24.54
C PRO A 563 -22.02 23.86 23.11
N GLY A 564 -22.04 22.96 22.13
CA GLY A 564 -21.83 23.28 20.72
C GLY A 564 -20.36 23.37 20.30
N THR A 565 -19.46 22.89 21.16
CA THR A 565 -18.03 22.79 20.83
C THR A 565 -17.82 21.85 19.63
N GLN A 566 -16.98 22.29 18.70
CA GLN A 566 -16.54 21.52 17.54
C GLN A 566 -15.02 21.32 17.64
N LEU A 567 -14.53 20.17 17.19
CA LEU A 567 -13.13 19.96 16.95
C LEU A 567 -12.69 20.85 15.80
N SER A 568 -11.64 21.62 15.99
CA SER A 568 -11.01 22.47 14.98
C SER A 568 -9.81 21.76 14.40
N GLY A 569 -9.56 21.89 13.10
CA GLY A 569 -8.39 21.29 12.46
C GLY A 569 -8.67 20.70 11.09
N VAL A 570 -7.81 19.77 10.67
CA VAL A 570 -7.90 19.11 9.37
C VAL A 570 -8.66 17.80 9.52
N LEU A 571 -9.73 17.68 8.76
CA LEU A 571 -10.60 16.50 8.71
C LEU A 571 -10.46 15.79 7.36
N PRO A 572 -10.73 14.48 7.30
CA PRO A 572 -10.79 13.76 6.03
C PRO A 572 -11.86 14.31 5.10
N ASP A 573 -11.64 14.16 3.78
CA ASP A 573 -12.59 14.60 2.76
C ASP A 573 -13.97 13.96 2.96
N GLY A 574 -15.01 14.80 3.00
CA GLY A 574 -16.39 14.38 3.17
C GLY A 574 -16.83 14.21 4.63
N VAL A 575 -15.99 14.55 5.60
CA VAL A 575 -16.36 14.70 7.00
C VAL A 575 -16.71 16.17 7.24
N ASP A 576 -17.99 16.48 7.49
CA ASP A 576 -18.43 17.87 7.63
C ASP A 576 -18.07 18.50 8.97
N GLY A 577 -17.76 17.70 10.00
CA GLY A 577 -17.38 18.16 11.33
C GLY A 577 -17.40 17.07 12.38
N ILE A 578 -16.72 17.33 13.50
CA ILE A 578 -16.73 16.49 14.69
C ILE A 578 -17.18 17.36 15.87
N ALA A 579 -18.37 17.07 16.39
CA ALA A 579 -18.89 17.76 17.57
C ALA A 579 -18.35 17.09 18.85
N ALA A 580 -17.92 17.92 19.82
CA ALA A 580 -17.48 17.45 21.12
C ALA A 580 -18.46 17.88 22.22
N SER A 581 -18.86 16.93 23.05
CA SER A 581 -19.78 17.18 24.19
C SER A 581 -19.36 16.38 25.42
N SER A 582 -19.76 16.85 26.59
CA SER A 582 -19.53 16.17 27.86
C SER A 582 -20.70 16.37 28.81
N THR A 583 -20.82 15.52 29.81
CA THR A 583 -21.69 15.74 30.93
C THR A 583 -21.27 16.95 31.79
N PHE A 584 -20.01 17.33 31.74
CA PHE A 584 -19.49 18.56 32.35
C PHE A 584 -19.53 19.67 31.30
N ASP A 585 -20.59 20.45 31.24
CA ASP A 585 -20.97 21.33 30.14
C ASP A 585 -20.96 22.84 30.47
N SER A 586 -20.72 23.18 31.75
CA SER A 586 -20.82 24.58 32.24
C SER A 586 -19.96 24.78 33.48
N PRO A 587 -19.63 26.03 33.87
CA PRO A 587 -18.87 26.33 35.09
C PRO A 587 -19.53 25.79 36.35
N ASP A 588 -20.89 25.74 36.38
CA ASP A 588 -21.67 25.24 37.53
C ASP A 588 -21.73 23.69 37.55
N ASN A 589 -21.50 23.06 36.39
CA ASN A 589 -21.48 21.61 36.20
C ASN A 589 -20.12 21.14 35.72
N ALA A 590 -19.06 21.73 36.21
CA ALA A 590 -17.68 21.40 35.83
C ALA A 590 -17.14 20.24 36.66
N LEU A 591 -16.16 19.51 36.12
CA LEU A 591 -15.31 18.62 36.90
C LEU A 591 -14.45 19.48 37.83
N VAL A 592 -14.60 19.33 39.13
CA VAL A 592 -13.85 20.11 40.15
C VAL A 592 -12.85 19.20 40.84
N LEU A 593 -11.60 19.59 40.81
CA LEU A 593 -10.49 18.82 41.38
C LEU A 593 -9.71 19.64 42.39
N GLY A 594 -9.33 18.99 43.50
CA GLY A 594 -8.41 19.52 44.50
C GLY A 594 -6.95 19.50 44.05
N LEU A 595 -6.06 20.01 44.88
CA LEU A 595 -4.62 19.99 44.57
C LEU A 595 -4.11 18.56 44.36
N ASP A 596 -3.42 18.31 43.25
CA ASP A 596 -2.88 17.01 42.82
C ASP A 596 -3.93 15.88 42.73
N GLU A 597 -5.23 16.21 42.82
CA GLU A 597 -6.31 15.27 42.60
C GLU A 597 -6.43 14.94 41.10
N GLN A 598 -6.48 13.66 40.77
CA GLN A 598 -6.68 13.17 39.43
C GLN A 598 -8.15 12.89 39.15
N GLY A 599 -8.62 13.29 37.99
CA GLY A 599 -9.98 13.06 37.49
C GLY A 599 -9.98 12.83 36.00
N THR A 600 -11.14 12.51 35.49
CA THR A 600 -11.32 12.25 34.04
C THR A 600 -12.56 12.97 33.57
N ILE A 601 -12.46 13.68 32.44
CA ILE A 601 -13.61 14.24 31.74
C ILE A 601 -13.94 13.35 30.52
N PRO A 602 -15.09 12.66 30.53
CA PRO A 602 -15.55 11.92 29.37
C PRO A 602 -16.04 12.88 28.30
N VAL A 603 -15.51 12.78 27.11
CA VAL A 603 -15.87 13.58 25.94
C VAL A 603 -16.48 12.68 24.90
N GLU A 604 -17.72 12.92 24.53
CA GLU A 604 -18.39 12.27 23.42
C GLU A 604 -18.11 13.06 22.14
N LEU A 605 -17.45 12.39 21.19
CA LEU A 605 -17.17 12.93 19.87
C LEU A 605 -18.19 12.35 18.89
N THR A 606 -18.94 13.23 18.23
CA THR A 606 -19.92 12.85 17.20
C THR A 606 -19.37 13.26 15.83
N VAL A 607 -19.08 12.29 14.99
CA VAL A 607 -18.54 12.48 13.64
C VAL A 607 -19.69 12.57 12.64
N SER A 608 -19.74 13.66 11.88
CA SER A 608 -20.73 13.83 10.80
C SER A 608 -20.15 13.23 9.50
N ASP A 609 -20.91 12.28 8.92
CA ASP A 609 -20.50 11.55 7.69
C ASP A 609 -19.13 10.84 7.82
N LEU A 610 -19.07 9.84 8.72
CA LEU A 610 -17.86 9.04 8.97
C LEU A 610 -17.23 8.52 7.69
N ARG A 611 -15.94 8.82 7.49
CA ARG A 611 -15.08 8.40 6.37
C ARG A 611 -13.75 7.89 6.89
N ASP A 612 -13.10 7.04 6.11
CA ASP A 612 -11.72 6.66 6.43
C ASP A 612 -10.81 7.88 6.33
N GLY A 613 -9.97 8.11 7.33
CA GLY A 613 -8.99 9.19 7.31
C GLY A 613 -8.40 9.52 8.67
N LEU A 614 -7.43 10.40 8.67
CA LEU A 614 -6.77 10.90 9.88
C LEU A 614 -7.33 12.27 10.22
N VAL A 615 -7.56 12.49 11.52
CA VAL A 615 -7.98 13.75 12.10
C VAL A 615 -6.80 14.34 12.85
N ASN A 616 -6.45 15.58 12.56
CA ASN A 616 -5.47 16.33 13.33
C ASN A 616 -6.03 17.71 13.64
N GLY A 617 -6.25 17.97 14.93
CA GLY A 617 -6.92 19.18 15.34
C GLY A 617 -6.85 19.43 16.83
N SER A 618 -7.80 20.17 17.36
CA SER A 618 -7.90 20.46 18.79
C SER A 618 -9.35 20.50 19.28
N ILE A 619 -9.54 20.17 20.55
CA ILE A 619 -10.80 20.31 21.25
C ILE A 619 -10.68 21.46 22.25
N PRO A 620 -11.43 22.56 22.10
CA PRO A 620 -11.41 23.66 23.07
C PRO A 620 -12.07 23.23 24.40
N LEU A 621 -11.26 23.13 25.45
CA LEU A 621 -11.66 22.92 26.84
C LEU A 621 -11.72 24.24 27.58
N GLN A 622 -12.72 24.44 28.42
CA GLN A 622 -12.81 25.57 29.33
C GLN A 622 -12.24 25.19 30.68
N ILE A 623 -11.36 26.01 31.23
CA ILE A 623 -10.75 25.78 32.54
C ILE A 623 -10.82 27.03 33.39
N SER A 624 -10.85 26.85 34.70
CA SER A 624 -10.71 27.92 35.70
C SER A 624 -10.07 27.40 36.99
N ASN A 625 -9.63 28.34 37.85
CA ASN A 625 -9.18 27.93 39.19
C ASN A 625 -10.38 27.36 40.04
N ALA A 626 -10.10 26.84 41.19
CA ALA A 626 -11.11 26.22 42.06
C ALA A 626 -12.23 27.20 42.46
N GLU A 627 -11.95 28.50 42.57
CA GLU A 627 -12.90 29.56 42.91
C GLU A 627 -13.73 30.02 41.72
N GLY A 628 -13.41 29.54 40.50
CA GLY A 628 -14.09 29.94 39.26
C GLY A 628 -13.53 31.25 38.67
N ALA A 629 -12.39 31.71 39.10
CA ALA A 629 -11.70 32.87 38.53
C ALA A 629 -10.70 32.40 37.45
N ASN A 630 -10.21 33.36 36.64
CA ASN A 630 -9.24 33.13 35.54
C ASN A 630 -9.76 32.12 34.52
N GLU A 631 -11.04 32.20 34.17
CA GLU A 631 -11.65 31.33 33.14
C GLU A 631 -10.92 31.59 31.79
N THR A 632 -10.49 30.50 31.16
CA THR A 632 -9.81 30.54 29.86
C THR A 632 -10.13 29.30 29.05
N SER A 633 -10.08 29.43 27.72
CA SER A 633 -10.19 28.32 26.77
C SER A 633 -8.80 27.79 26.43
N VAL A 634 -8.64 26.48 26.42
CA VAL A 634 -7.40 25.81 26.02
C VAL A 634 -7.72 24.82 24.90
N ASP A 635 -7.09 25.01 23.77
CA ASP A 635 -7.20 24.12 22.63
C ASP A 635 -6.34 22.87 22.87
N LEU A 636 -6.98 21.77 23.24
CA LEU A 636 -6.31 20.49 23.50
C LEU A 636 -6.02 19.76 22.19
N PRO A 637 -4.75 19.56 21.82
CA PRO A 637 -4.39 18.83 20.61
C PRO A 637 -5.00 17.44 20.58
N THR A 638 -5.59 17.09 19.45
CA THR A 638 -6.36 15.85 19.30
C THR A 638 -6.01 15.19 17.98
N GLU A 639 -5.52 13.95 18.06
CA GLU A 639 -5.21 13.11 16.92
C GLU A 639 -6.23 11.98 16.83
N GLY A 640 -6.81 11.73 15.65
CA GLY A 640 -7.84 10.70 15.50
C GLY A 640 -7.66 9.88 14.24
N THR A 641 -8.06 8.61 14.32
CA THR A 641 -8.20 7.75 13.15
C THR A 641 -9.68 7.42 12.98
N LEU A 642 -10.23 7.79 11.83
CA LEU A 642 -11.59 7.44 11.45
C LEU A 642 -11.55 6.25 10.52
N SER A 643 -12.40 5.26 10.74
CA SER A 643 -12.51 4.09 9.88
C SER A 643 -13.97 3.68 9.70
N VAL A 644 -14.38 3.46 8.46
CA VAL A 644 -15.72 2.97 8.17
C VAL A 644 -15.73 1.45 8.31
N PRO A 645 -16.48 0.88 9.26
CA PRO A 645 -16.51 -0.56 9.45
C PRO A 645 -17.08 -1.25 8.21
N ILE A 646 -16.44 -2.30 7.76
CA ILE A 646 -16.93 -3.12 6.65
C ILE A 646 -18.25 -3.74 7.11
N ASN A 647 -19.35 -3.37 6.45
CA ASN A 647 -20.64 -3.98 6.71
C ASN A 647 -20.59 -5.47 6.37
N ALA A 648 -20.39 -6.31 7.40
CA ALA A 648 -20.23 -7.76 7.27
C ALA A 648 -21.39 -8.42 6.51
N SER A 649 -22.61 -7.88 6.61
CA SER A 649 -23.76 -8.40 5.90
C SER A 649 -23.70 -8.08 4.40
N THR A 650 -23.29 -6.88 4.03
CA THR A 650 -23.10 -6.48 2.63
C THR A 650 -21.94 -7.24 2.00
N PHE A 651 -20.82 -7.37 2.73
CA PHE A 651 -19.69 -8.17 2.30
C PHE A 651 -20.07 -9.65 2.11
N ALA A 652 -20.76 -10.27 3.08
CA ALA A 652 -21.22 -11.64 3.00
C ALA A 652 -22.20 -11.85 1.82
N LEU A 653 -23.11 -10.89 1.59
CA LEU A 653 -24.01 -10.93 0.43
C LEU A 653 -23.24 -10.84 -0.90
N ALA A 654 -22.30 -9.91 -1.00
CA ALA A 654 -21.45 -9.75 -2.19
C ALA A 654 -20.59 -11.01 -2.43
N PHE A 655 -19.99 -11.55 -1.38
CA PHE A 655 -19.20 -12.78 -1.44
C PHE A 655 -20.05 -13.98 -1.89
N ILE A 656 -21.27 -14.17 -1.31
CA ILE A 656 -22.19 -15.22 -1.72
C ILE A 656 -22.60 -15.05 -3.18
N LEU A 657 -22.90 -13.81 -3.60
CA LEU A 657 -23.25 -13.51 -4.97
C LEU A 657 -22.09 -13.82 -5.93
N ALA A 658 -20.88 -13.43 -5.60
CA ALA A 658 -19.68 -13.73 -6.38
C ALA A 658 -19.44 -15.25 -6.47
N LEU A 659 -19.59 -15.97 -5.36
CA LEU A 659 -19.46 -17.42 -5.32
C LEU A 659 -20.55 -18.12 -6.18
N VAL A 660 -21.79 -17.66 -6.10
CA VAL A 660 -22.87 -18.16 -6.94
C VAL A 660 -22.59 -17.89 -8.42
N LEU A 661 -22.15 -16.70 -8.78
CA LEU A 661 -21.79 -16.33 -10.14
C LEU A 661 -20.60 -17.16 -10.65
N SER A 662 -19.59 -17.37 -9.83
CA SER A 662 -18.41 -18.17 -10.17
C SER A 662 -18.75 -19.63 -10.51
N LEU A 663 -19.80 -20.17 -9.89
CA LEU A 663 -20.33 -21.51 -10.20
C LEU A 663 -21.27 -21.51 -11.40
N LEU A 664 -22.13 -20.48 -11.52
CA LEU A 664 -23.14 -20.40 -12.59
C LEU A 664 -22.53 -20.09 -13.96
N ILE A 665 -21.50 -19.23 -14.03
CA ILE A 665 -20.89 -18.84 -15.30
C ILE A 665 -20.24 -20.04 -16.02
N PRO A 666 -19.37 -20.85 -15.41
CA PRO A 666 -18.84 -22.05 -16.04
C PRO A 666 -19.92 -23.05 -16.41
N LEU A 667 -20.94 -23.21 -15.56
CA LEU A 667 -22.08 -24.06 -15.84
C LEU A 667 -22.87 -23.58 -17.06
N LEU A 668 -23.14 -22.29 -17.16
CA LEU A 668 -23.80 -21.68 -18.29
C LEU A 668 -22.98 -21.87 -19.58
N ILE A 669 -21.67 -21.66 -19.52
CA ILE A 669 -20.76 -21.88 -20.64
C ILE A 669 -20.83 -23.34 -21.10
N LEU A 670 -20.81 -24.31 -20.18
CA LEU A 670 -20.97 -25.71 -20.49
C LEU A 670 -22.31 -25.99 -21.21
N TYR A 671 -23.40 -25.39 -20.76
CA TYR A 671 -24.71 -25.51 -21.44
C TYR A 671 -24.70 -24.87 -22.82
N ILE A 672 -24.08 -23.71 -22.99
CA ILE A 672 -23.95 -23.00 -24.27
C ILE A 672 -23.12 -23.84 -25.26
N VAL A 673 -21.91 -24.26 -24.84
CA VAL A 673 -21.02 -25.08 -25.68
C VAL A 673 -21.72 -26.36 -26.10
N ARG A 674 -22.40 -27.02 -25.19
CA ARG A 674 -23.18 -28.21 -25.47
C ARG A 674 -24.33 -27.95 -26.44
N PHE A 675 -25.11 -26.89 -26.24
CA PHE A 675 -26.19 -26.47 -27.12
C PHE A 675 -25.70 -26.23 -28.55
N LEU A 676 -24.53 -25.58 -28.67
CA LEU A 676 -23.92 -25.30 -29.98
C LEU A 676 -23.31 -26.57 -30.62
N SER A 677 -22.73 -27.46 -29.84
CA SER A 677 -22.10 -28.69 -30.33
C SER A 677 -23.08 -29.84 -30.59
N ALA A 678 -24.29 -29.78 -30.05
CA ALA A 678 -25.33 -30.82 -30.26
C ALA A 678 -25.94 -30.73 -31.66
N LYS A 679 -25.18 -31.11 -32.65
CA LYS A 679 -25.60 -31.15 -34.05
C LYS A 679 -25.24 -32.52 -34.63
N VAL A 680 -26.14 -33.09 -35.43
CA VAL A 680 -25.79 -34.26 -36.22
C VAL A 680 -24.85 -33.83 -37.35
N PRO A 681 -23.72 -34.53 -37.55
CA PRO A 681 -22.84 -34.19 -38.67
C PRO A 681 -23.62 -34.25 -40.00
N SER A 682 -23.44 -33.22 -40.85
CA SER A 682 -24.03 -33.20 -42.15
C SER A 682 -23.38 -34.26 -43.05
N SER A 683 -24.10 -35.33 -43.33
CA SER A 683 -23.62 -36.42 -44.15
C SER A 683 -24.77 -37.02 -44.91
N ALA A 684 -24.46 -37.55 -46.08
CA ALA A 684 -25.40 -38.37 -46.79
C ALA A 684 -25.55 -39.75 -46.11
N MET A 685 -26.77 -40.11 -45.77
CA MET A 685 -27.05 -41.47 -45.24
C MET A 685 -28.20 -42.12 -45.96
N SER A 686 -28.30 -43.39 -45.83
CA SER A 686 -29.45 -44.16 -46.28
C SER A 686 -30.14 -44.83 -45.11
N GLY A 687 -31.46 -44.79 -45.08
CA GLY A 687 -32.27 -45.59 -44.14
C GLY A 687 -32.70 -46.86 -44.84
N VAL A 688 -32.54 -47.95 -44.16
CA VAL A 688 -33.02 -49.25 -44.60
C VAL A 688 -34.15 -49.69 -43.67
N ARG A 689 -35.32 -49.89 -44.21
CA ARG A 689 -36.50 -50.38 -43.48
C ARG A 689 -36.72 -51.86 -43.73
N ILE A 690 -36.68 -52.69 -42.71
CA ILE A 690 -36.89 -54.13 -42.76
C ILE A 690 -38.09 -54.50 -41.92
N PRO A 691 -39.16 -55.10 -42.51
CA PRO A 691 -40.23 -55.65 -41.70
C PRO A 691 -39.72 -56.83 -40.87
N VAL A 692 -40.10 -56.87 -39.59
CA VAL A 692 -39.64 -57.91 -38.67
C VAL A 692 -40.83 -58.52 -37.96
N GLU A 693 -40.86 -59.86 -37.91
CA GLU A 693 -41.87 -60.63 -37.18
C GLU A 693 -41.16 -61.31 -36.00
N PHE A 694 -41.67 -61.03 -34.79
CA PHE A 694 -41.15 -61.61 -33.54
C PHE A 694 -42.15 -62.67 -32.97
N SER A 695 -41.71 -63.86 -32.86
CA SER A 695 -42.54 -65.05 -32.37
C SER A 695 -42.13 -65.42 -30.93
N GLY A 696 -41.74 -64.56 -30.09
CA GLY A 696 -41.34 -64.78 -28.68
C GLY A 696 -39.89 -65.27 -28.47
N GLU A 697 -39.34 -66.10 -29.31
CA GLU A 697 -37.95 -66.58 -29.25
C GLU A 697 -37.15 -66.29 -30.51
N ALA A 698 -37.83 -66.23 -31.66
CA ALA A 698 -37.19 -66.06 -32.98
C ALA A 698 -37.67 -64.81 -33.68
N LEU A 699 -36.70 -64.15 -34.29
CA LEU A 699 -36.91 -62.90 -35.08
C LEU A 699 -36.74 -63.27 -36.55
N ARG A 700 -37.71 -62.92 -37.40
CA ARG A 700 -37.66 -63.11 -38.86
C ARG A 700 -37.62 -61.72 -39.53
N TYR A 701 -36.71 -61.57 -40.42
CA TYR A 701 -36.46 -60.32 -41.16
C TYR A 701 -37.01 -60.48 -42.57
N ALA A 702 -38.12 -59.86 -42.89
CA ALA A 702 -38.85 -60.00 -44.19
C ALA A 702 -39.02 -61.43 -44.60
N GLY A 703 -39.32 -62.41 -43.62
CA GLY A 703 -39.44 -63.79 -43.85
C GLY A 703 -38.16 -64.66 -43.82
N SER A 704 -36.98 -64.03 -43.72
CA SER A 704 -35.63 -64.60 -43.60
C SER A 704 -35.15 -64.65 -42.13
N THR A 705 -34.20 -65.55 -41.84
CA THR A 705 -33.53 -65.62 -40.52
C THR A 705 -32.36 -64.63 -40.40
N MET A 706 -31.92 -63.97 -41.50
CA MET A 706 -30.88 -62.93 -41.54
C MET A 706 -31.42 -61.68 -42.18
N PRO A 707 -31.02 -60.47 -41.65
CA PRO A 707 -31.38 -59.22 -42.28
C PRO A 707 -30.63 -59.04 -43.59
N ASP A 708 -31.34 -58.76 -44.68
CA ASP A 708 -30.71 -58.39 -45.96
C ASP A 708 -30.66 -56.88 -46.11
N LEU A 709 -29.53 -56.29 -45.73
CA LEU A 709 -29.28 -54.88 -45.84
C LEU A 709 -28.80 -54.46 -47.25
N ALA A 710 -28.17 -55.37 -47.97
CA ALA A 710 -27.52 -55.08 -49.25
C ALA A 710 -28.49 -54.89 -50.41
N SER A 711 -29.53 -55.78 -50.51
CA SER A 711 -30.51 -55.69 -51.59
C SER A 711 -31.50 -54.53 -51.40
N GLN A 712 -31.73 -54.10 -50.16
CA GLN A 712 -32.71 -53.08 -49.86
C GLN A 712 -32.14 -51.68 -49.93
N THR A 713 -30.82 -51.56 -49.83
CA THR A 713 -30.10 -50.21 -49.91
C THR A 713 -30.14 -49.64 -51.35
N THR A 714 -30.28 -50.44 -52.37
CA THR A 714 -30.39 -49.99 -53.78
C THR A 714 -31.70 -49.27 -54.12
N ALA A 715 -32.74 -49.47 -53.32
CA ALA A 715 -34.08 -48.89 -53.48
C ALA A 715 -34.43 -47.73 -52.60
N THR A 716 -33.53 -47.35 -51.69
CA THR A 716 -33.78 -46.33 -50.59
C THR A 716 -33.42 -44.93 -50.97
N LYS A 717 -34.24 -43.96 -50.52
CA LYS A 717 -34.00 -42.52 -50.68
C LYS A 717 -32.79 -42.09 -49.88
N GLN A 718 -31.90 -41.42 -50.56
CA GLN A 718 -30.77 -40.68 -49.88
C GLN A 718 -31.31 -39.56 -48.94
N VAL A 719 -30.97 -39.63 -47.72
CA VAL A 719 -31.36 -38.61 -46.74
C VAL A 719 -30.17 -37.75 -46.45
N VAL A 720 -30.29 -36.47 -46.73
CA VAL A 720 -29.29 -35.45 -46.34
C VAL A 720 -29.72 -34.93 -44.96
N VAL A 721 -28.93 -35.23 -43.98
CA VAL A 721 -29.17 -34.70 -42.62
C VAL A 721 -28.75 -33.24 -42.56
N HIS A 722 -29.74 -32.42 -42.32
CA HIS A 722 -29.49 -30.97 -42.08
C HIS A 722 -30.35 -30.49 -40.92
N GLY A 723 -29.68 -29.91 -39.89
CA GLY A 723 -30.36 -29.29 -38.74
C GLY A 723 -30.70 -30.26 -37.62
N ASP A 724 -31.69 -29.91 -36.80
CA ASP A 724 -32.03 -30.57 -35.55
C ASP A 724 -33.05 -31.68 -35.69
N THR A 725 -33.72 -31.70 -36.81
CA THR A 725 -34.78 -32.65 -37.11
C THR A 725 -34.66 -33.14 -38.55
N PHE A 726 -34.66 -34.41 -38.74
CA PHE A 726 -34.62 -35.06 -40.06
C PHE A 726 -35.52 -36.30 -40.09
N ASN A 727 -35.93 -36.75 -41.25
CA ASN A 727 -36.78 -37.87 -41.45
C ASN A 727 -36.04 -39.01 -42.18
N VAL A 728 -36.15 -40.20 -41.65
CA VAL A 728 -35.61 -41.40 -42.28
C VAL A 728 -36.71 -42.48 -42.32
N GLU A 729 -37.02 -42.99 -43.52
CA GLU A 729 -38.03 -44.07 -43.77
C GLU A 729 -39.37 -43.80 -43.07
N GLY A 730 -39.79 -42.47 -43.02
CA GLY A 730 -41.05 -42.11 -42.41
C GLY A 730 -40.96 -41.79 -40.91
N HIS A 731 -39.82 -42.03 -40.30
CA HIS A 731 -39.63 -41.78 -38.92
C HIS A 731 -38.87 -40.41 -38.69
N LYS A 732 -39.41 -39.57 -37.80
CA LYS A 732 -38.82 -38.29 -37.46
C LYS A 732 -37.83 -38.45 -36.33
N LEU A 733 -36.60 -38.00 -36.54
CA LEU A 733 -35.52 -37.98 -35.58
C LEU A 733 -35.23 -36.55 -35.18
N LYS A 734 -35.08 -36.29 -33.86
CA LYS A 734 -34.85 -34.94 -33.30
C LYS A 734 -33.65 -34.92 -32.36
N VAL A 735 -32.73 -34.00 -32.54
CA VAL A 735 -31.58 -33.80 -31.61
C VAL A 735 -32.07 -33.26 -30.27
N GLN A 736 -31.69 -33.94 -29.20
CA GLN A 736 -31.94 -33.49 -27.83
C GLN A 736 -30.82 -32.50 -27.40
N ARG A 737 -31.00 -31.20 -27.66
CA ARG A 737 -30.01 -30.17 -27.31
C ARG A 737 -29.94 -29.87 -25.83
N PHE A 738 -31.08 -29.90 -25.13
CA PHE A 738 -31.15 -29.59 -23.70
C PHE A 738 -31.35 -30.86 -22.86
N GLN A 739 -30.54 -31.01 -21.83
CA GLN A 739 -30.66 -32.02 -20.77
C GLN A 739 -30.22 -31.44 -19.46
N LEU A 740 -30.81 -31.82 -18.34
CA LEU A 740 -30.46 -31.32 -16.99
C LEU A 740 -29.01 -31.60 -16.61
N ASN A 741 -28.44 -32.72 -17.06
CA ASN A 741 -27.02 -32.99 -16.83
C ASN A 741 -26.17 -32.42 -17.97
N PRO A 742 -25.36 -31.40 -17.74
CA PRO A 742 -24.54 -30.78 -18.78
C PRO A 742 -23.42 -31.68 -19.32
N ILE A 743 -23.01 -32.68 -18.55
CA ILE A 743 -21.92 -33.61 -18.92
C ILE A 743 -22.46 -34.82 -19.74
N ALA A 744 -23.79 -35.11 -19.69
CA ALA A 744 -24.35 -36.20 -20.42
C ALA A 744 -24.20 -36.03 -21.94
N SER A 745 -23.82 -37.05 -22.66
CA SER A 745 -23.64 -37.00 -24.12
C SER A 745 -24.94 -36.60 -24.83
N PRO A 746 -24.92 -35.67 -25.77
CA PRO A 746 -26.07 -35.33 -26.59
C PRO A 746 -26.54 -36.53 -27.41
N ALA A 747 -27.81 -36.56 -27.73
CA ALA A 747 -28.41 -37.71 -28.38
C ALA A 747 -29.47 -37.28 -29.37
N VAL A 748 -29.85 -38.20 -30.25
CA VAL A 748 -30.97 -38.11 -31.18
C VAL A 748 -32.12 -38.98 -30.67
N ILE A 749 -33.31 -38.41 -30.55
CA ILE A 749 -34.53 -39.09 -30.13
C ILE A 749 -35.36 -39.41 -31.34
N VAL A 750 -35.74 -40.66 -31.47
CA VAL A 750 -36.72 -41.12 -32.47
C VAL A 750 -38.11 -40.72 -32.01
N GLN A 751 -38.81 -39.92 -32.80
CA GLN A 751 -40.14 -39.41 -32.41
C GLN A 751 -41.28 -40.40 -32.63
N THR A 752 -40.96 -41.64 -32.94
CA THR A 752 -41.92 -42.74 -33.04
C THR A 752 -42.02 -43.44 -31.68
N ASP A 753 -43.24 -43.69 -31.24
CA ASP A 753 -43.54 -44.22 -29.92
C ASP A 753 -44.45 -45.42 -30.00
N PRO A 754 -44.11 -46.61 -29.46
CA PRO A 754 -42.84 -46.92 -28.84
C PRO A 754 -41.75 -47.31 -29.85
N SER A 755 -40.52 -47.06 -29.45
CA SER A 755 -39.32 -47.41 -30.19
C SER A 755 -38.15 -47.74 -29.26
N ILE A 756 -37.20 -48.54 -29.70
CA ILE A 756 -36.04 -48.95 -28.92
C ILE A 756 -34.77 -48.90 -29.75
N SER A 757 -33.70 -48.36 -29.20
CA SER A 757 -32.41 -48.29 -29.89
C SER A 757 -31.64 -49.64 -29.82
N PHE A 758 -30.63 -49.78 -30.67
CA PHE A 758 -29.71 -50.89 -30.72
C PHE A 758 -29.00 -51.20 -29.39
N ASP A 759 -28.75 -50.20 -28.57
CA ASP A 759 -28.12 -50.32 -27.25
C ASP A 759 -29.13 -50.29 -26.09
N GLY A 760 -30.44 -50.33 -26.38
CA GLY A 760 -31.52 -50.31 -25.38
C GLY A 760 -31.75 -48.92 -24.71
N LYS A 761 -31.04 -47.88 -25.10
CA LYS A 761 -31.22 -46.56 -24.51
C LYS A 761 -32.51 -45.88 -25.00
N GLN A 762 -33.28 -45.37 -24.08
CA GLN A 762 -34.58 -44.75 -24.32
C GLN A 762 -34.72 -43.43 -23.58
N LYS A 763 -35.64 -42.60 -24.05
CA LYS A 763 -36.19 -41.43 -23.33
C LYS A 763 -37.70 -41.62 -23.26
N GLY A 764 -38.19 -42.08 -22.09
CA GLY A 764 -39.55 -42.62 -22.01
C GLY A 764 -39.65 -43.91 -22.83
N THR A 765 -40.59 -43.94 -23.77
CA THR A 765 -40.82 -45.08 -24.70
C THR A 765 -40.18 -44.85 -26.08
N GLN A 766 -39.39 -43.79 -26.25
CA GLN A 766 -38.74 -43.41 -27.50
C GLN A 766 -37.26 -43.78 -27.51
N ALA A 767 -36.79 -44.34 -28.63
CA ALA A 767 -35.41 -44.75 -28.82
C ALA A 767 -34.47 -43.55 -28.77
N LYS A 768 -33.33 -43.70 -28.06
CA LYS A 768 -32.28 -42.70 -27.94
C LYS A 768 -31.03 -43.19 -28.65
N LEU A 769 -30.67 -42.52 -29.77
CA LEU A 769 -29.50 -42.80 -30.58
C LEU A 769 -28.35 -41.85 -30.30
N PRO A 770 -27.07 -42.18 -30.54
CA PRO A 770 -25.96 -41.26 -30.47
C PRO A 770 -26.10 -40.18 -31.54
N LEU A 771 -25.35 -39.03 -31.36
CA LEU A 771 -25.33 -37.99 -32.41
C LEU A 771 -24.77 -38.48 -33.74
N ALA A 772 -23.78 -39.37 -33.71
CA ALA A 772 -23.30 -40.09 -34.87
C ALA A 772 -24.30 -41.25 -35.17
N VAL A 773 -25.43 -40.87 -35.75
CA VAL A 773 -26.53 -41.86 -36.03
C VAL A 773 -26.17 -42.91 -37.07
N GLN A 774 -25.17 -42.65 -37.89
CA GLN A 774 -24.72 -43.61 -38.90
C GLN A 774 -24.16 -44.89 -38.23
N GLY A 775 -24.50 -46.04 -38.77
CA GLY A 775 -24.14 -47.31 -38.16
C GLY A 775 -25.01 -47.72 -36.97
N SER A 776 -26.06 -46.96 -36.65
CA SER A 776 -27.03 -47.33 -35.62
C SER A 776 -28.34 -47.85 -36.24
N TRP A 777 -29.12 -48.53 -35.44
CA TRP A 777 -30.43 -48.99 -35.79
C TRP A 777 -31.41 -48.94 -34.62
N PHE A 778 -32.70 -48.98 -34.92
CA PHE A 778 -33.75 -49.03 -33.92
C PHE A 778 -34.93 -49.87 -34.39
N LEU A 779 -35.69 -50.40 -33.43
CA LEU A 779 -36.92 -51.10 -33.66
C LEU A 779 -38.12 -50.23 -33.27
N THR A 780 -39.22 -50.37 -34.03
CA THR A 780 -40.47 -49.67 -33.73
C THR A 780 -41.65 -50.61 -34.11
N ALA A 781 -42.84 -50.35 -33.55
CA ALA A 781 -44.04 -51.08 -33.85
C ALA A 781 -44.48 -50.84 -35.30
N SER A 782 -44.99 -51.88 -35.95
CA SER A 782 -45.58 -51.83 -37.29
C SER A 782 -47.07 -52.19 -37.21
N GLY A 783 -47.91 -51.18 -36.99
CA GLY A 783 -49.38 -51.34 -36.86
C GLY A 783 -49.83 -51.76 -35.47
N ALA A 784 -51.00 -52.42 -35.36
CA ALA A 784 -51.64 -52.76 -34.11
C ALA A 784 -51.25 -54.18 -33.59
N ASP A 785 -50.51 -54.90 -34.36
CA ASP A 785 -50.08 -56.25 -34.05
C ASP A 785 -48.72 -56.21 -33.31
N PRO A 786 -48.62 -56.60 -32.04
CA PRO A 786 -47.39 -56.51 -31.28
C PRO A 786 -46.29 -57.45 -31.74
N SER A 787 -46.60 -58.42 -32.55
CA SER A 787 -45.62 -59.32 -33.16
C SER A 787 -44.97 -58.75 -34.42
N LYS A 788 -45.56 -57.71 -35.00
CA LYS A 788 -45.04 -57.04 -36.21
C LYS A 788 -44.29 -55.76 -35.86
N MET A 789 -43.02 -55.71 -36.19
CA MET A 789 -42.11 -54.61 -35.92
C MET A 789 -41.39 -54.14 -37.18
N GLU A 790 -40.83 -53.00 -37.14
CA GLU A 790 -39.97 -52.53 -38.21
C GLU A 790 -38.58 -52.22 -37.62
N LEU A 791 -37.59 -52.78 -38.33
CA LEU A 791 -36.18 -52.42 -38.03
C LEU A 791 -35.76 -51.36 -39.01
N ILE A 792 -35.30 -50.24 -38.49
CA ILE A 792 -34.73 -49.11 -39.26
C ILE A 792 -33.25 -49.06 -39.03
N ALA A 793 -32.46 -49.31 -40.04
CA ALA A 793 -30.99 -49.23 -39.99
C ALA A 793 -30.51 -48.00 -40.74
N LEU A 794 -29.57 -47.29 -40.12
CA LEU A 794 -29.00 -46.00 -40.60
C LEU A 794 -27.59 -46.23 -41.14
N THR A 795 -27.40 -46.23 -42.46
CA THR A 795 -26.14 -46.57 -43.10
C THR A 795 -25.46 -45.33 -43.74
N ASN A 796 -24.13 -45.35 -43.84
CA ASN A 796 -23.37 -44.32 -44.56
C ASN A 796 -23.51 -44.50 -46.09
N LEU A 797 -23.33 -43.42 -46.81
CA LEU A 797 -23.12 -43.42 -48.23
C LEU A 797 -21.76 -42.86 -48.60
N PRO A 798 -20.95 -43.52 -49.46
CA PRO A 798 -21.16 -44.81 -50.10
C PRO A 798 -21.08 -45.95 -49.08
N LEU A 799 -21.83 -47.05 -49.39
CA LEU A 799 -21.84 -48.21 -48.55
C LEU A 799 -20.57 -49.05 -48.75
N GLU A 800 -19.87 -49.26 -47.63
CA GLU A 800 -18.74 -50.21 -47.59
C GLU A 800 -19.18 -51.57 -47.07
N GLN A 801 -18.81 -52.66 -47.80
CA GLN A 801 -19.18 -53.98 -47.44
C GLN A 801 -18.88 -54.38 -46.00
N GLY A 802 -17.70 -53.94 -45.49
CA GLY A 802 -17.30 -54.22 -44.09
C GLY A 802 -18.15 -53.50 -43.04
N GLN A 803 -18.86 -52.45 -43.40
CA GLN A 803 -19.82 -51.77 -42.51
C GLN A 803 -21.15 -52.52 -42.50
N ILE A 804 -21.60 -52.99 -43.67
CA ILE A 804 -22.82 -53.81 -43.80
C ILE A 804 -22.69 -55.10 -42.97
N ASP A 805 -21.56 -55.76 -43.10
CA ASP A 805 -21.32 -57.04 -42.42
C ASP A 805 -21.30 -56.85 -40.87
N ARG A 806 -20.68 -55.79 -40.40
CA ARG A 806 -20.69 -55.39 -38.96
C ARG A 806 -22.10 -55.09 -38.45
N MET A 807 -22.90 -54.39 -39.25
CA MET A 807 -24.23 -53.98 -38.86
C MET A 807 -25.16 -55.26 -38.88
N ILE A 808 -25.03 -56.15 -39.83
CA ILE A 808 -25.74 -57.44 -39.86
C ILE A 808 -25.43 -58.28 -38.62
N ALA A 809 -24.15 -58.40 -38.28
CA ALA A 809 -23.70 -59.06 -37.05
C ALA A 809 -24.28 -58.43 -35.76
N ASP A 810 -24.25 -57.08 -35.65
CA ASP A 810 -24.82 -56.38 -34.54
C ASP A 810 -26.35 -56.57 -34.44
N ILE A 811 -27.07 -56.42 -35.56
CA ILE A 811 -28.51 -56.66 -35.62
C ILE A 811 -28.84 -58.09 -35.22
N THR A 812 -28.17 -59.07 -35.82
CA THR A 812 -28.43 -60.48 -35.55
C THR A 812 -28.23 -60.85 -34.07
N SER A 813 -27.20 -60.25 -33.45
CA SER A 813 -26.87 -60.50 -32.03
C SER A 813 -27.81 -59.80 -31.06
N LYS A 814 -28.29 -58.58 -31.35
CA LYS A 814 -28.98 -57.75 -30.39
C LYS A 814 -30.48 -57.58 -30.64
N ALA A 815 -30.91 -57.64 -31.89
CA ALA A 815 -32.31 -57.39 -32.25
C ALA A 815 -33.34 -58.35 -31.58
N PRO A 816 -33.06 -59.62 -31.32
CA PRO A 816 -34.02 -60.48 -30.59
C PRO A 816 -34.29 -59.96 -29.16
N ASP A 817 -33.27 -59.47 -28.46
CA ASP A 817 -33.45 -58.96 -27.12
C ASP A 817 -34.18 -57.61 -27.13
N ARG A 818 -33.86 -56.72 -28.10
CA ARG A 818 -34.56 -55.46 -28.29
C ARG A 818 -36.02 -55.65 -28.74
N ALA A 819 -36.32 -56.65 -29.53
CA ALA A 819 -37.69 -56.99 -29.90
C ALA A 819 -38.53 -57.45 -28.71
N ARG A 820 -37.93 -58.25 -27.81
CA ARG A 820 -38.55 -58.62 -26.54
C ARG A 820 -38.87 -57.48 -25.66
N GLU A 821 -37.88 -56.49 -25.52
CA GLU A 821 -38.08 -55.27 -24.77
C GLU A 821 -39.16 -54.39 -25.39
N LEU A 822 -39.18 -54.22 -26.72
CA LEU A 822 -40.20 -53.47 -27.43
C LEU A 822 -41.58 -54.05 -27.25
N GLN A 823 -41.68 -55.38 -27.34
CA GLN A 823 -42.95 -56.10 -27.12
C GLN A 823 -43.49 -55.83 -25.71
N LYS A 824 -42.60 -55.86 -24.69
CA LYS A 824 -43.01 -55.54 -23.33
C LYS A 824 -43.55 -54.11 -23.23
N LEU A 825 -42.91 -53.13 -23.90
CA LEU A 825 -43.39 -51.73 -23.93
C LEU A 825 -44.77 -51.64 -24.63
N LEU A 826 -45.03 -52.40 -25.63
CA LEU A 826 -46.34 -52.49 -26.30
C LEU A 826 -47.40 -53.10 -25.40
N ASP A 827 -47.11 -54.19 -24.71
CA ASP A 827 -47.97 -54.83 -23.75
C ASP A 827 -48.32 -53.96 -22.56
N ASP A 828 -47.32 -53.23 -22.02
CA ASP A 828 -47.49 -52.24 -20.94
C ASP A 828 -48.34 -51.02 -21.38
N ALA A 829 -48.18 -50.60 -22.64
CA ALA A 829 -49.00 -49.53 -23.24
C ALA A 829 -50.44 -49.92 -23.44
N ALA A 830 -50.70 -51.24 -23.87
CA ALA A 830 -52.01 -51.78 -24.03
C ALA A 830 -52.78 -51.96 -22.72
N THR A 831 -52.01 -52.26 -21.64
CA THR A 831 -52.55 -52.40 -20.27
C THR A 831 -52.87 -51.10 -19.59
N SER A 832 -52.23 -50.01 -20.02
CA SER A 832 -52.36 -48.67 -19.43
C SER A 832 -53.46 -47.78 -20.02
N GLN A 833 -54.27 -48.32 -21.00
CA GLN A 833 -55.43 -47.59 -21.52
C GLN A 833 -56.59 -47.68 -20.52
N PRO A 834 -57.12 -46.61 -19.95
CA PRO A 834 -58.27 -46.63 -19.08
C PRO A 834 -59.50 -46.97 -19.92
N ALA A 835 -60.26 -47.97 -19.44
CA ALA A 835 -61.54 -48.40 -20.03
C ALA A 835 -62.50 -47.21 -20.28
N LYS A 836 -62.99 -47.05 -21.49
CA LYS A 836 -64.00 -46.07 -21.90
C LYS A 836 -65.24 -46.27 -21.04
N VAL A 837 -65.43 -45.29 -20.10
CA VAL A 837 -66.73 -45.19 -19.40
C VAL A 837 -67.73 -44.48 -20.32
N PRO A 838 -68.94 -45.00 -20.48
CA PRO A 838 -69.98 -44.39 -21.32
C PRO A 838 -70.50 -43.08 -20.77
N PRO A 839 -71.05 -42.19 -21.60
CA PRO A 839 -71.39 -40.82 -21.20
C PRO A 839 -72.63 -40.73 -20.36
N ARG A 840 -72.61 -40.08 -19.20
CA ARG A 840 -73.75 -39.73 -18.37
C ARG A 840 -74.22 -38.33 -18.75
N ALA A 841 -75.48 -38.19 -18.98
CA ALA A 841 -76.20 -37.02 -19.43
C ALA A 841 -76.16 -35.79 -18.43
N PRO A 842 -76.42 -34.58 -18.93
CA PRO A 842 -76.14 -33.36 -18.24
C PRO A 842 -77.19 -32.93 -17.23
N ALA A 843 -76.81 -32.39 -16.09
CA ALA A 843 -77.68 -31.66 -15.17
C ALA A 843 -77.16 -30.24 -14.98
N ALA A 844 -78.13 -29.40 -15.12
CA ALA A 844 -78.32 -27.96 -15.09
C ALA A 844 -77.33 -27.03 -14.32
N GLN A 845 -77.28 -25.87 -14.92
CA GLN A 845 -76.76 -24.61 -14.57
C GLN A 845 -76.98 -24.08 -13.13
N GLY A 846 -75.95 -23.43 -12.59
CA GLY A 846 -76.02 -22.51 -11.49
C GLY A 846 -74.98 -21.45 -11.64
N HIS A 847 -75.39 -20.27 -12.08
CA HIS A 847 -74.59 -19.08 -12.06
C HIS A 847 -74.18 -18.68 -10.64
N VAL A 848 -72.90 -18.34 -10.39
CA VAL A 848 -72.56 -17.26 -9.46
C VAL A 848 -71.27 -16.57 -9.93
N GLU A 849 -71.32 -15.32 -9.81
CA GLU A 849 -70.65 -14.12 -10.26
C GLU A 849 -69.23 -13.95 -9.79
N LYS A 850 -68.44 -13.27 -10.61
CA LYS A 850 -67.13 -12.71 -10.30
C LYS A 850 -67.21 -11.66 -9.20
N GLN A 851 -66.25 -11.69 -8.26
CA GLN A 851 -65.76 -10.46 -7.62
C GLN A 851 -64.27 -10.61 -7.33
N ALA A 852 -63.51 -9.59 -7.79
CA ALA A 852 -62.13 -9.34 -7.46
C ALA A 852 -62.02 -8.68 -6.08
N PRO A 853 -60.93 -8.87 -5.33
CA PRO A 853 -60.68 -8.02 -4.18
C PRO A 853 -59.59 -6.98 -4.49
N SER A 854 -59.96 -5.77 -4.07
CA SER A 854 -59.19 -4.56 -3.97
C SER A 854 -58.27 -4.59 -2.76
N PHE A 855 -57.18 -3.80 -2.90
CA PHE A 855 -56.29 -3.40 -1.83
C PHE A 855 -56.98 -2.69 -0.67
N GLY A 856 -56.50 -2.90 0.55
CA GLY A 856 -56.83 -2.12 1.74
C GLY A 856 -55.79 -2.26 2.81
N SER A 857 -55.11 -1.16 3.08
CA SER A 857 -54.20 -0.88 4.22
C SER A 857 -54.94 -0.90 5.56
N GLY A 858 -54.22 -1.23 6.63
CA GLY A 858 -54.70 -0.87 7.99
C GLY A 858 -53.98 -1.57 9.12
N SER A 859 -53.18 -0.78 9.75
CA SER A 859 -52.61 -0.71 11.09
C SER A 859 -53.32 -1.51 12.21
N GLY A 860 -52.46 -1.97 13.12
CA GLY A 860 -52.71 -1.80 14.55
C GLY A 860 -52.74 -3.04 15.44
N GLY A 861 -51.80 -3.05 16.38
CA GLY A 861 -52.12 -3.37 17.76
C GLY A 861 -51.98 -4.79 18.27
N GLY A 862 -50.87 -5.08 19.00
CA GLY A 862 -51.03 -5.21 20.43
C GLY A 862 -51.02 -6.60 21.04
N PHE A 863 -50.09 -6.80 21.97
CA PHE A 863 -50.15 -7.58 23.22
C PHE A 863 -50.07 -9.10 23.23
N GLY A 864 -49.10 -9.54 24.09
CA GLY A 864 -49.31 -10.64 25.00
C GLY A 864 -48.24 -11.71 24.94
N SER A 865 -47.13 -11.60 25.69
CA SER A 865 -46.97 -12.15 27.01
C SER A 865 -47.12 -13.67 27.11
N SER A 866 -46.05 -14.41 27.38
CA SER A 866 -45.74 -15.03 28.65
C SER A 866 -44.90 -16.32 28.56
N ASN A 867 -43.93 -16.37 29.44
CA ASN A 867 -43.46 -17.52 30.24
C ASN A 867 -42.85 -18.72 29.48
N GLY A 868 -41.75 -19.26 29.91
CA GLY A 868 -41.09 -19.29 31.18
C GLY A 868 -40.22 -20.54 31.25
N GLY A 869 -39.25 -20.50 32.12
CA GLY A 869 -38.54 -21.69 32.63
C GLY A 869 -37.27 -22.01 31.90
N GLY A 870 -36.07 -22.04 32.47
CA GLY A 870 -35.66 -22.13 33.84
C GLY A 870 -34.62 -23.22 33.96
N PHE A 871 -33.59 -22.95 34.78
CA PHE A 871 -32.61 -23.87 35.32
C PHE A 871 -31.49 -24.37 34.37
N GLY A 872 -30.22 -24.48 34.72
CA GLY A 872 -29.62 -24.36 36.04
C GLY A 872 -28.10 -24.48 35.89
N SER A 873 -27.54 -23.92 36.87
CA SER A 873 -26.13 -23.94 37.36
C SER A 873 -25.37 -25.26 37.26
N GLY A 874 -24.06 -25.11 37.14
CA GLY A 874 -23.12 -26.19 37.39
C GLY A 874 -21.69 -25.72 37.31
N SER A 875 -21.18 -25.22 38.44
CA SER A 875 -19.79 -25.01 38.81
C SER A 875 -18.99 -26.29 38.77
N GLY A 876 -17.69 -26.19 38.47
CA GLY A 876 -16.72 -27.25 38.72
C GLY A 876 -15.32 -26.86 38.31
N SER A 877 -14.61 -26.32 39.29
CA SER A 877 -13.16 -26.21 39.32
C SER A 877 -12.47 -27.56 39.27
N ASN A 878 -11.25 -27.61 38.74
CA ASN A 878 -9.99 -28.07 39.39
C ASN A 878 -8.94 -28.39 38.33
N ASP A 879 -7.83 -27.65 38.38
CA ASP A 879 -6.49 -28.09 38.81
C ASP A 879 -6.00 -29.44 38.27
N THR A 880 -4.88 -29.42 37.61
CA THR A 880 -3.54 -29.89 38.00
C THR A 880 -2.69 -30.25 36.78
N ASN A 881 -1.56 -29.56 36.67
CA ASN A 881 -0.19 -30.03 36.81
C ASN A 881 0.32 -31.21 35.94
N GLY A 882 1.49 -30.97 35.38
CA GLY A 882 2.50 -31.92 34.90
C GLY A 882 2.86 -31.70 33.45
N GLY A 883 3.99 -31.26 32.97
CA GLY A 883 5.31 -31.52 33.51
C GLY A 883 6.04 -32.44 32.54
N PHE A 884 7.26 -32.05 32.11
CA PHE A 884 8.27 -32.84 31.37
C PHE A 884 8.02 -32.98 29.85
N GLY A 885 8.95 -32.74 28.94
CA GLY A 885 10.40 -32.66 29.04
C GLY A 885 11.00 -33.17 27.75
N SER A 886 12.03 -32.46 27.31
CA SER A 886 13.26 -32.97 26.75
C SER A 886 13.28 -33.50 25.29
N SER A 887 14.05 -32.78 24.50
CA SER A 887 15.28 -33.22 23.83
C SER A 887 15.19 -33.84 22.41
N GLY A 888 16.09 -33.36 21.63
CA GLY A 888 16.76 -33.99 20.47
C GLY A 888 16.40 -33.30 19.16
N GLY A 889 17.21 -32.60 18.40
CA GLY A 889 18.63 -32.78 18.18
C GLY A 889 18.86 -33.36 16.80
N PHE A 890 19.81 -32.77 16.07
CA PHE A 890 20.33 -33.14 14.74
C PHE A 890 19.54 -32.66 13.54
N GLY A 891 20.12 -32.02 12.55
CA GLY A 891 21.50 -31.81 12.12
C GLY A 891 21.51 -31.75 10.60
N ALA A 892 22.21 -30.77 10.10
CA ALA A 892 23.00 -30.65 8.88
C ALA A 892 22.50 -31.25 7.55
N ARG A 893 22.28 -30.43 6.61
CA ARG A 893 23.11 -30.23 5.41
C ARG A 893 22.72 -28.96 4.72
#